data_d3eb4aa67f8240b077c03083426efc21
#
_entry.id   d3eb4aa67f8240b077c03083426efc21
#
_cell.length_a   1.000
_cell.length_b   1.000
_cell.length_c   1.000
_cell.angle_alpha   90.00
_cell.angle_beta   90.00
_cell.angle_gamma   90.00
#
_symmetry.space_group_name_H-M   'P 1'
#
loop_
_entity.id
_entity.type
_entity.pdbx_description
1 polymer ?
#
loop_
_entity_poly.entity_id
_entity_poly.type
_entity_poly.pdbx_seq_one_letter_code
_entity_poly.pdbx_strand_id
1 'polypeptide(L)'
;MTTPSSPGESSLATSIYSSKSPTEAEQHKARVANWRFSTICAAVDGKDQYGASSTPIYQTATFRGINGQYDYTRSGNPTRDSLETHLARLYNATQAFALSTGMTCLDTILRLIKPGDLVLAGDDLYGGSNRILAYLSTHAGINVKHLDTTDVEKLVPYLEPGNGVKLVLLESPTNPLLKIADIRLIADTVHAASPDALVVVDNTMMSPYLQRPLEHGADIVYDSATKFLSGHHDLMAGVVAANRPDICRDIAFMINSVGSGLAPFDSFLLLRGIKTLSLRMDRQMATANLVAHYLHSFGFLVHYPGLKSHSKRDTHYRQSTGAGAVLSFVTGDKALSERIVGGTRLWGISVSFGAVNSLISMPCLMSHASISAAVRAERGLPENIIRLCVGIEDPRDLIDDLEHSLLQAGAIIPNFSYTPLSQDKAAELYARDPEAWILERAEGFKRPSTADGSIIDKLVNSIKEGLAVSKPPTVYKTIKDDVVVSAPGKVILFGEHAVVHGVTAIATSVDLRCFSVLSARHDNIVGLEAPNIGVELEWDISKLPWNLLPVHSNSDRHVADKELNPALLQVIENIVNLHFEVGKTGMAAAVAFLYLYMMIAGDESNALSFTLTASSNLPISAGLGSSAAYSTCVATSFLLAQQHLNIPSSSSRFSKEDTDLIDGWAYLAEKVLHGNPSGIDNAIAVRGGAVAFTRSMGGRKGGLDGLSNFSSIRLLLTNTLVPRDTKSLVAGVSAKRLAEPTVVNSILDAIQVISDEACSLLGGDKPLERKALLARLEALIVSNHQHLVQLGVSHPSLEMIVVSTAQDPFCLATKLTGAGGGGCALTLIPDDLPQSSLDQVIQVLENHGFQPHLTTLGGPGLGVLAQPTQMSEKDDDKVKTPEMSEGMPVPKRAGLRDAKKEDLHGWAEQLGTWVYI
;
A
#
# COMPACT_ATOMS: atom_id res chain seq x y z
N MET A 1 76.65 -12.38 -22.64
CA MET A 1 75.55 -13.32 -22.53
C MET A 1 74.29 -12.51 -22.73
N THR A 2 73.59 -12.77 -23.79
CA THR A 2 72.48 -12.02 -24.43
C THR A 2 71.21 -12.11 -23.64
N THR A 3 70.59 -10.94 -23.38
CA THR A 3 69.22 -10.81 -22.87
C THR A 3 68.21 -11.10 -24.00
N PRO A 4 67.09 -11.77 -23.76
CA PRO A 4 66.06 -11.98 -24.80
C PRO A 4 65.15 -10.75 -24.91
N SER A 5 64.89 -10.38 -26.15
CA SER A 5 63.94 -9.33 -26.58
C SER A 5 62.50 -9.67 -26.24
N SER A 6 61.77 -8.65 -25.76
CA SER A 6 60.29 -8.69 -25.56
C SER A 6 59.57 -8.79 -26.92
N PRO A 7 58.33 -9.43 -26.93
CA PRO A 7 57.52 -9.50 -28.14
C PRO A 7 56.77 -8.18 -28.38
N GLY A 8 56.66 -7.84 -29.65
CA GLY A 8 56.11 -6.61 -30.13
C GLY A 8 54.66 -6.29 -29.69
N GLU A 9 54.49 -5.05 -29.32
CA GLU A 9 53.18 -4.44 -29.14
C GLU A 9 52.43 -4.38 -30.48
N SER A 10 51.20 -4.87 -30.47
CA SER A 10 50.34 -4.82 -31.64
C SER A 10 49.95 -3.38 -31.95
N SER A 11 50.34 -2.93 -33.14
CA SER A 11 50.16 -1.57 -33.69
C SER A 11 48.70 -1.13 -33.97
N LEU A 12 47.69 -1.84 -33.42
CA LEU A 12 46.28 -1.57 -33.65
C LEU A 12 45.58 -0.73 -32.53
N ALA A 13 46.22 -0.62 -31.36
CA ALA A 13 45.62 0.16 -30.25
C ALA A 13 46.03 1.63 -30.23
N THR A 14 47.15 2.00 -30.89
CA THR A 14 47.71 3.35 -30.87
C THR A 14 47.10 4.32 -31.91
N SER A 15 46.31 3.82 -32.88
CA SER A 15 45.73 4.69 -33.92
C SER A 15 44.39 5.34 -33.56
N ILE A 16 43.75 4.93 -32.48
CA ILE A 16 42.43 5.49 -32.07
C ILE A 16 42.57 6.69 -31.13
N TYR A 17 43.77 6.87 -30.53
CA TYR A 17 44.05 7.94 -29.55
C TYR A 17 45.19 8.88 -29.95
N SER A 18 45.44 9.06 -31.24
CA SER A 18 46.34 10.12 -31.69
C SER A 18 45.75 11.48 -31.34
N SER A 19 46.51 12.37 -30.75
CA SER A 19 46.19 13.73 -30.38
C SER A 19 45.39 14.44 -31.48
N LYS A 20 44.09 14.68 -31.24
CA LYS A 20 43.25 15.49 -32.13
C LYS A 20 43.87 16.88 -32.26
N SER A 21 43.97 17.39 -33.47
CA SER A 21 44.39 18.78 -33.74
C SER A 21 43.42 19.74 -33.02
N PRO A 22 43.87 20.97 -32.64
CA PRO A 22 42.98 21.97 -32.01
C PRO A 22 41.69 22.18 -32.79
N THR A 23 41.74 22.10 -34.11
CA THR A 23 40.54 22.19 -34.99
C THR A 23 39.56 21.02 -34.83
N GLU A 24 40.02 19.81 -34.60
CA GLU A 24 39.11 18.67 -34.33
C GLU A 24 38.47 18.73 -32.94
N ALA A 25 39.20 19.22 -31.94
CA ALA A 25 38.66 19.45 -30.61
C ALA A 25 37.61 20.56 -30.59
N GLU A 26 37.84 21.64 -31.33
CA GLU A 26 36.89 22.74 -31.54
C GLU A 26 35.66 22.28 -32.32
N GLN A 27 35.82 21.49 -33.38
CA GLN A 27 34.73 20.88 -34.13
C GLN A 27 33.93 19.89 -33.29
N HIS A 28 34.59 19.13 -32.44
CA HIS A 28 33.90 18.23 -31.50
C HIS A 28 33.08 19.02 -30.46
N LYS A 29 33.67 20.10 -29.90
CA LYS A 29 33.00 21.00 -28.98
C LYS A 29 31.79 21.68 -29.63
N ALA A 30 31.90 22.12 -30.90
CA ALA A 30 30.79 22.68 -31.66
C ALA A 30 29.68 21.63 -31.96
N ARG A 31 30.03 20.38 -32.25
CA ARG A 31 29.05 19.30 -32.43
C ARG A 31 28.30 18.98 -31.13
N VAL A 32 28.99 18.93 -29.99
CA VAL A 32 28.40 18.66 -28.67
C VAL A 32 27.46 19.79 -28.25
N ALA A 33 27.79 21.05 -28.62
CA ALA A 33 26.94 22.21 -28.35
C ALA A 33 25.58 22.15 -29.07
N ASN A 34 25.47 21.39 -30.17
CA ASN A 34 24.25 21.27 -30.97
C ASN A 34 23.41 19.98 -30.64
N TRP A 35 23.77 19.21 -29.64
CA TRP A 35 23.01 18.02 -29.26
C TRP A 35 21.64 18.38 -28.71
N ARG A 36 20.64 17.55 -29.03
CA ARG A 36 19.30 17.61 -28.43
C ARG A 36 19.37 17.26 -26.95
N PHE A 37 18.43 17.77 -26.18
CA PHE A 37 18.42 17.59 -24.73
C PHE A 37 18.50 16.12 -24.28
N SER A 38 17.73 15.24 -24.92
CA SER A 38 17.73 13.78 -24.59
C SER A 38 19.12 13.15 -24.83
N THR A 39 19.83 13.59 -25.87
CA THR A 39 21.21 13.16 -26.10
C THR A 39 22.15 13.70 -25.04
N ILE A 40 21.96 14.95 -24.62
CA ILE A 40 22.77 15.56 -23.53
C ILE A 40 22.52 14.78 -22.24
N CYS A 41 21.26 14.42 -21.88
CA CYS A 41 20.97 13.60 -20.72
C CYS A 41 21.74 12.28 -20.67
N ALA A 42 21.81 11.59 -21.81
CA ALA A 42 22.40 10.25 -21.90
C ALA A 42 23.93 10.26 -22.02
N ALA A 43 24.49 11.29 -22.71
CA ALA A 43 25.88 11.37 -23.05
C ALA A 43 26.69 12.18 -22.02
N VAL A 44 27.18 11.49 -21.01
CA VAL A 44 28.02 12.08 -19.96
C VAL A 44 29.49 12.03 -20.39
N ASP A 45 30.17 13.20 -20.45
CA ASP A 45 31.60 13.28 -20.66
C ASP A 45 32.34 13.07 -19.34
N GLY A 46 32.66 11.86 -19.00
CA GLY A 46 33.31 11.51 -17.74
C GLY A 46 34.21 10.29 -17.90
N LYS A 47 35.19 10.43 -18.86
CA LYS A 47 36.17 9.34 -19.04
C LYS A 47 37.31 9.54 -18.05
N ASP A 48 37.57 8.51 -17.27
CA ASP A 48 38.78 8.41 -16.47
C ASP A 48 40.00 8.02 -17.35
N GLN A 49 41.13 7.84 -16.71
CA GLN A 49 42.37 7.41 -17.34
C GLN A 49 42.28 6.03 -18.01
N TYR A 50 41.26 5.23 -17.68
CA TYR A 50 41.04 3.89 -18.24
C TYR A 50 39.97 3.90 -19.34
N GLY A 51 39.31 5.01 -19.61
CA GLY A 51 38.25 5.13 -20.60
C GLY A 51 36.96 4.45 -20.17
N ALA A 52 36.64 4.44 -18.86
CA ALA A 52 35.44 3.85 -18.33
C ALA A 52 34.18 4.36 -19.02
N SER A 53 33.22 3.48 -19.29
CA SER A 53 31.90 3.81 -19.88
C SER A 53 30.92 4.44 -18.88
N SER A 54 31.23 4.37 -17.60
CA SER A 54 30.49 5.00 -16.51
C SER A 54 31.41 5.89 -15.68
N THR A 55 30.85 6.94 -15.09
CA THR A 55 31.62 7.85 -14.21
C THR A 55 32.11 7.08 -12.98
N PRO A 56 33.40 7.07 -12.65
CA PRO A 56 33.90 6.43 -11.43
C PRO A 56 33.42 7.14 -10.17
N ILE A 57 33.29 6.38 -9.08
CA ILE A 57 32.94 6.90 -7.77
C ILE A 57 34.21 7.08 -6.94
N TYR A 58 34.61 8.32 -6.70
CA TYR A 58 35.76 8.67 -5.86
C TYR A 58 35.31 8.87 -4.41
N GLN A 59 35.03 7.78 -3.72
CA GLN A 59 34.56 7.77 -2.33
C GLN A 59 35.74 7.95 -1.37
N THR A 60 36.29 9.16 -1.32
CA THR A 60 37.43 9.52 -0.46
C THR A 60 37.23 10.91 0.14
N ALA A 61 37.76 11.13 1.33
CA ALA A 61 37.74 12.46 1.97
C ALA A 61 38.88 13.36 1.45
N THR A 62 40.06 12.78 1.15
CA THR A 62 41.28 13.51 0.80
C THR A 62 41.89 12.92 -0.44
N PHE A 63 42.60 13.78 -1.17
CA PHE A 63 43.40 13.42 -2.34
C PHE A 63 44.88 13.69 -2.07
N ARG A 64 45.78 12.90 -2.65
CA ARG A 64 47.22 13.11 -2.57
C ARG A 64 47.68 14.06 -3.71
N GLY A 65 48.43 15.04 -3.38
CA GLY A 65 49.18 15.83 -4.38
C GLY A 65 49.42 17.24 -3.90
N ILE A 66 50.64 17.69 -4.05
CA ILE A 66 50.99 19.09 -4.01
C ILE A 66 50.74 19.64 -5.40
N ASN A 67 49.84 20.64 -5.54
CA ASN A 67 49.35 21.22 -6.80
C ASN A 67 48.39 20.28 -7.59
N GLY A 68 47.74 19.29 -6.91
CA GLY A 68 46.68 18.49 -7.52
C GLY A 68 45.41 19.30 -7.76
N GLN A 69 44.58 18.88 -8.70
CA GLN A 69 43.26 19.47 -8.97
C GLN A 69 42.32 19.36 -7.77
N TYR A 70 42.51 18.35 -6.96
CA TYR A 70 41.69 18.06 -5.76
C TYR A 70 42.60 17.89 -4.54
N ASP A 71 42.11 18.34 -3.39
CA ASP A 71 42.74 18.20 -2.07
C ASP A 71 41.79 17.51 -1.08
N TYR A 72 40.56 17.98 -1.03
CA TYR A 72 39.54 17.53 -0.07
C TYR A 72 38.16 17.51 -0.71
N THR A 73 37.37 16.44 -0.47
CA THR A 73 36.06 16.22 -1.12
C THR A 73 35.05 17.34 -0.85
N ARG A 74 35.16 18.09 0.26
CA ARG A 74 34.33 19.27 0.50
C ARG A 74 34.60 20.36 -0.55
N SER A 75 35.88 20.60 -0.89
CA SER A 75 36.29 21.61 -1.85
C SER A 75 36.04 21.19 -3.30
N GLY A 76 36.25 19.92 -3.62
CA GLY A 76 36.06 19.34 -4.97
C GLY A 76 36.20 17.82 -4.96
N ASN A 77 35.50 17.17 -5.86
CA ASN A 77 35.56 15.71 -6.03
C ASN A 77 35.28 15.32 -7.47
N PRO A 78 36.08 14.47 -8.12
CA PRO A 78 35.92 14.14 -9.54
C PRO A 78 34.53 13.64 -9.92
N THR A 79 33.86 12.86 -9.04
CA THR A 79 32.50 12.36 -9.29
C THR A 79 31.45 13.48 -9.26
N ARG A 80 31.55 14.37 -8.26
CA ARG A 80 30.68 15.55 -8.17
C ARG A 80 30.93 16.53 -9.30
N ASP A 81 32.18 16.81 -9.67
CA ASP A 81 32.52 17.70 -10.77
C ASP A 81 32.01 17.20 -12.14
N SER A 82 32.03 15.85 -12.35
CA SER A 82 31.42 15.24 -13.54
C SER A 82 29.93 15.51 -13.58
N LEU A 83 29.24 15.40 -12.44
CA LEU A 83 27.81 15.71 -12.31
C LEU A 83 27.57 17.21 -12.54
N GLU A 84 28.30 18.10 -11.88
CA GLU A 84 28.14 19.56 -11.95
C GLU A 84 28.39 20.08 -13.37
N THR A 85 29.44 19.58 -14.06
CA THR A 85 29.70 19.87 -15.46
C THR A 85 28.54 19.42 -16.37
N HIS A 86 27.95 18.24 -16.09
CA HIS A 86 26.82 17.74 -16.85
C HIS A 86 25.55 18.56 -16.60
N LEU A 87 25.30 18.93 -15.35
CA LEU A 87 24.19 19.82 -14.96
C LEU A 87 24.31 21.20 -15.60
N ALA A 88 25.49 21.81 -15.61
CA ALA A 88 25.70 23.09 -16.25
C ALA A 88 25.27 23.08 -17.74
N ARG A 89 25.54 21.99 -18.45
CA ARG A 89 25.06 21.80 -19.84
C ARG A 89 23.54 21.67 -19.94
N LEU A 90 22.90 20.97 -19.00
CA LEU A 90 21.44 20.80 -19.01
C LEU A 90 20.71 22.11 -18.75
N TYR A 91 21.22 22.95 -17.84
CA TYR A 91 20.65 24.26 -17.52
C TYR A 91 21.06 25.36 -18.51
N ASN A 92 21.94 25.08 -19.47
CA ASN A 92 22.60 26.08 -20.31
C ASN A 92 23.24 27.16 -19.45
N ALA A 93 23.93 26.72 -18.39
CA ALA A 93 24.57 27.57 -17.39
C ALA A 93 26.10 27.58 -17.54
N THR A 94 26.72 28.67 -17.09
CA THR A 94 28.18 28.78 -16.97
C THR A 94 28.69 27.81 -15.93
N GLN A 95 27.96 27.68 -14.80
CA GLN A 95 28.30 26.79 -13.71
C GLN A 95 27.05 26.24 -13.03
N ALA A 96 27.13 25.00 -12.58
CA ALA A 96 26.15 24.38 -11.72
C ALA A 96 26.82 23.72 -10.51
N PHE A 97 26.11 23.63 -9.43
CA PHE A 97 26.55 23.07 -8.15
C PHE A 97 25.57 22.03 -7.67
N ALA A 98 26.06 20.90 -7.16
CA ALA A 98 25.30 19.85 -6.56
C ALA A 98 25.41 19.89 -5.03
N LEU A 99 24.28 20.06 -4.35
CA LEU A 99 24.16 20.21 -2.91
C LEU A 99 23.35 19.06 -2.30
N SER A 100 23.45 18.92 -0.99
CA SER A 100 22.83 17.82 -0.25
C SER A 100 21.29 17.81 -0.30
N THR A 101 20.62 18.94 -0.48
CA THR A 101 19.14 19.04 -0.58
C THR A 101 18.71 20.30 -1.32
N GLY A 102 17.46 20.33 -1.84
CA GLY A 102 16.88 21.56 -2.39
C GLY A 102 16.78 22.69 -1.36
N MET A 103 16.54 22.37 -0.08
CA MET A 103 16.54 23.38 0.99
C MET A 103 17.92 23.97 1.24
N THR A 104 18.97 23.18 1.10
CA THR A 104 20.36 23.67 1.19
C THR A 104 20.70 24.58 0.02
N CYS A 105 20.11 24.34 -1.16
CA CYS A 105 20.23 25.27 -2.30
C CYS A 105 19.67 26.64 -1.95
N LEU A 106 18.43 26.67 -1.46
CA LEU A 106 17.79 27.93 -1.05
C LEU A 106 18.54 28.63 0.10
N ASP A 107 18.97 27.88 1.13
CA ASP A 107 19.80 28.46 2.22
C ASP A 107 21.10 29.07 1.68
N THR A 108 21.80 28.38 0.77
CA THR A 108 23.05 28.90 0.14
C THR A 108 22.78 30.17 -0.63
N ILE A 109 21.67 30.24 -1.39
CA ILE A 109 21.29 31.45 -2.16
C ILE A 109 20.94 32.61 -1.20
N LEU A 110 20.17 32.34 -0.15
CA LEU A 110 19.77 33.37 0.83
C LEU A 110 20.94 33.93 1.66
N ARG A 111 22.10 33.26 1.69
CA ARG A 111 23.34 33.78 2.30
C ARG A 111 24.06 34.81 1.43
N LEU A 112 23.62 35.02 0.18
CA LEU A 112 24.13 36.11 -0.67
C LEU A 112 23.57 37.48 -0.29
N ILE A 113 22.51 37.53 0.54
CA ILE A 113 21.84 38.76 1.00
C ILE A 113 22.26 39.11 2.41
N LYS A 114 22.08 40.38 2.81
CA LYS A 114 22.57 40.97 4.06
C LYS A 114 21.44 41.38 4.99
N PRO A 115 21.70 41.48 6.30
CA PRO A 115 20.70 42.07 7.23
C PRO A 115 20.24 43.44 6.73
N GLY A 116 18.93 43.66 6.73
CA GLY A 116 18.26 44.86 6.24
C GLY A 116 17.79 44.78 4.77
N ASP A 117 18.32 43.85 3.99
CA ASP A 117 17.88 43.61 2.62
C ASP A 117 16.41 43.09 2.58
N LEU A 118 15.71 43.43 1.49
CA LEU A 118 14.35 43.00 1.24
C LEU A 118 14.32 41.84 0.23
N VAL A 119 13.63 40.76 0.63
CA VAL A 119 13.28 39.61 -0.21
C VAL A 119 11.80 39.68 -0.54
N LEU A 120 11.47 39.70 -1.83
CA LEU A 120 10.12 39.50 -2.33
C LEU A 120 9.95 38.03 -2.66
N ALA A 121 8.97 37.37 -2.05
CA ALA A 121 8.76 35.93 -2.19
C ALA A 121 7.32 35.63 -2.56
N GLY A 122 7.09 34.60 -3.34
CA GLY A 122 5.74 34.17 -3.70
C GLY A 122 4.83 33.90 -2.49
N ASP A 123 3.52 34.08 -2.67
CA ASP A 123 2.50 33.71 -1.67
C ASP A 123 2.13 32.23 -1.70
N ASP A 124 2.37 31.58 -2.83
CA ASP A 124 2.16 30.14 -3.08
C ASP A 124 3.53 29.46 -3.29
N LEU A 125 4.29 29.31 -2.20
CA LEU A 125 5.60 28.67 -2.18
C LEU A 125 5.56 27.38 -1.35
N TYR A 126 6.47 26.47 -1.66
CA TYR A 126 6.71 25.28 -0.86
C TYR A 126 6.82 25.62 0.65
N GLY A 127 6.18 24.83 1.51
CA GLY A 127 6.15 25.08 2.95
C GLY A 127 7.52 25.16 3.63
N GLY A 128 8.53 24.46 3.08
CA GLY A 128 9.92 24.55 3.50
C GLY A 128 10.54 25.91 3.23
N SER A 129 10.26 26.47 2.07
CA SER A 129 10.73 27.82 1.68
C SER A 129 10.13 28.89 2.58
N ASN A 130 8.82 28.82 2.88
CA ASN A 130 8.20 29.71 3.86
C ASN A 130 8.87 29.62 5.24
N ARG A 131 9.20 28.42 5.69
CA ARG A 131 9.80 28.20 7.02
C ARG A 131 11.18 28.81 7.13
N ILE A 132 12.05 28.64 6.12
CA ILE A 132 13.41 29.22 6.15
C ILE A 132 13.36 30.73 6.03
N LEU A 133 12.48 31.29 5.20
CA LEU A 133 12.29 32.75 5.07
C LEU A 133 11.80 33.37 6.39
N ALA A 134 10.86 32.75 7.08
CA ALA A 134 10.39 33.18 8.41
C ALA A 134 11.50 33.13 9.46
N TYR A 135 12.33 32.07 9.42
CA TYR A 135 13.49 31.94 10.30
C TYR A 135 14.49 33.07 10.07
N LEU A 136 14.87 33.37 8.83
CA LEU A 136 15.83 34.43 8.49
C LEU A 136 15.28 35.83 8.81
N SER A 137 13.99 36.04 8.64
CA SER A 137 13.34 37.30 9.06
C SER A 137 13.47 37.51 10.56
N THR A 138 13.27 36.45 11.36
CA THR A 138 13.29 36.54 12.84
C THR A 138 14.71 36.62 13.41
N HIS A 139 15.68 35.88 12.80
CA HIS A 139 16.99 35.65 13.43
C HIS A 139 18.16 36.31 12.67
N ALA A 140 18.00 36.63 11.38
CA ALA A 140 19.07 37.18 10.56
C ALA A 140 18.82 38.62 10.08
N GLY A 141 17.72 39.26 10.50
CA GLY A 141 17.37 40.63 10.16
C GLY A 141 17.08 40.83 8.67
N ILE A 142 16.68 39.79 7.95
CA ILE A 142 16.26 39.87 6.56
C ILE A 142 14.79 40.30 6.52
N ASN A 143 14.45 41.29 5.70
CA ASN A 143 13.07 41.66 5.48
C ASN A 143 12.44 40.75 4.42
N VAL A 144 11.30 40.11 4.74
CA VAL A 144 10.63 39.23 3.80
C VAL A 144 9.19 39.72 3.57
N LYS A 145 8.82 39.89 2.32
CA LYS A 145 7.46 40.22 1.90
C LYS A 145 6.91 39.15 0.99
N HIS A 146 5.82 38.50 1.43
CA HIS A 146 5.08 37.57 0.60
C HIS A 146 4.02 38.31 -0.21
N LEU A 147 3.93 38.02 -1.51
CA LEU A 147 2.95 38.55 -2.44
C LEU A 147 2.80 37.61 -3.65
N ASP A 148 1.77 37.77 -4.44
CA ASP A 148 1.59 37.02 -5.67
C ASP A 148 2.65 37.47 -6.71
N THR A 149 3.79 36.78 -6.76
CA THR A 149 4.88 37.07 -7.67
C THR A 149 4.59 36.69 -9.12
N THR A 150 3.45 36.07 -9.42
CA THR A 150 3.00 35.82 -10.79
C THR A 150 2.32 37.02 -11.43
N ASP A 151 2.05 38.04 -10.63
CA ASP A 151 1.50 39.35 -11.04
C ASP A 151 2.57 40.44 -10.87
N VAL A 152 3.18 40.85 -11.99
CA VAL A 152 4.28 41.80 -11.98
C VAL A 152 3.87 43.17 -11.38
N GLU A 153 2.59 43.56 -11.52
CA GLU A 153 2.11 44.84 -10.98
C GLU A 153 2.19 44.89 -9.45
N LYS A 154 2.11 43.72 -8.79
CA LYS A 154 2.27 43.63 -7.34
C LYS A 154 3.72 43.78 -6.88
N LEU A 155 4.69 43.56 -7.77
CA LEU A 155 6.12 43.73 -7.49
C LEU A 155 6.57 45.18 -7.60
N VAL A 156 6.00 45.92 -8.58
CA VAL A 156 6.44 47.29 -8.94
C VAL A 156 6.48 48.24 -7.73
N PRO A 157 5.51 48.30 -6.81
CA PRO A 157 5.55 49.23 -5.66
C PRO A 157 6.77 48.99 -4.73
N TYR A 158 7.33 47.79 -4.71
CA TYR A 158 8.47 47.44 -3.88
C TYR A 158 9.82 47.66 -4.58
N LEU A 159 9.82 47.81 -5.91
CA LEU A 159 11.02 47.98 -6.71
C LEU A 159 11.47 49.45 -6.79
N GLU A 160 10.77 50.42 -6.17
CA GLU A 160 11.17 51.80 -6.13
C GLU A 160 12.55 51.97 -5.50
N PRO A 161 13.36 52.96 -6.00
CA PRO A 161 14.66 53.23 -5.44
C PRO A 161 14.62 53.53 -3.94
N GLY A 162 15.42 52.82 -3.16
CA GLY A 162 15.47 52.96 -1.69
C GLY A 162 14.74 51.89 -0.90
N ASN A 163 13.93 51.04 -1.50
CA ASN A 163 13.23 49.95 -0.81
C ASN A 163 14.12 48.75 -0.47
N GLY A 164 15.35 48.72 -0.98
CA GLY A 164 16.39 47.74 -0.63
C GLY A 164 16.10 46.32 -1.11
N VAL A 165 15.32 46.16 -2.20
CA VAL A 165 15.05 44.81 -2.77
C VAL A 165 16.38 44.24 -3.30
N LYS A 166 16.74 43.06 -2.81
CA LYS A 166 17.95 42.34 -3.22
C LYS A 166 17.68 40.97 -3.81
N LEU A 167 16.48 40.40 -3.57
CA LEU A 167 16.12 39.11 -4.12
C LEU A 167 14.62 39.03 -4.37
N VAL A 168 14.26 38.54 -5.57
CA VAL A 168 12.90 38.14 -5.94
C VAL A 168 12.90 36.64 -6.13
N LEU A 169 12.18 35.91 -5.26
CA LEU A 169 12.07 34.44 -5.30
C LEU A 169 10.78 34.04 -6.00
N LEU A 170 10.92 33.37 -7.11
CA LEU A 170 9.83 32.85 -7.94
C LEU A 170 9.76 31.32 -7.83
N GLU A 171 8.55 30.78 -7.90
CA GLU A 171 8.26 29.39 -8.21
C GLU A 171 7.29 29.37 -9.41
N SER A 172 7.64 28.71 -10.51
CA SER A 172 6.79 28.68 -11.71
C SER A 172 6.96 27.37 -12.48
N PRO A 173 5.87 26.55 -12.55
CA PRO A 173 4.58 26.71 -11.88
C PRO A 173 4.67 26.65 -10.35
N THR A 174 3.74 27.31 -9.64
CA THR A 174 3.67 27.30 -8.19
C THR A 174 3.11 25.97 -7.65
N ASN A 175 3.37 25.65 -6.39
CA ASN A 175 2.90 24.42 -5.73
C ASN A 175 2.00 24.78 -4.53
N PRO A 176 0.70 24.39 -4.54
CA PRO A 176 0.04 23.46 -5.46
C PRO A 176 -0.88 24.09 -6.51
N LEU A 177 -0.99 25.42 -6.59
CA LEU A 177 -1.98 26.10 -7.44
C LEU A 177 -1.58 26.17 -8.92
N LEU A 178 -0.33 25.81 -9.26
CA LEU A 178 0.22 25.86 -10.62
C LEU A 178 0.03 27.21 -11.31
N LYS A 179 0.09 28.31 -10.54
CA LYS A 179 0.16 29.66 -11.10
C LYS A 179 1.46 29.83 -11.91
N ILE A 180 1.42 30.64 -12.96
CA ILE A 180 2.56 30.86 -13.87
C ILE A 180 3.06 32.28 -13.73
N ALA A 181 4.33 32.44 -13.35
CA ALA A 181 5.06 33.67 -13.42
C ALA A 181 5.64 33.85 -14.84
N ASP A 182 5.54 35.04 -15.43
CA ASP A 182 6.25 35.41 -16.66
C ASP A 182 7.70 35.79 -16.28
N ILE A 183 8.59 34.79 -16.34
CA ILE A 183 9.95 34.92 -15.83
C ILE A 183 10.69 36.07 -16.55
N ARG A 184 10.55 36.18 -17.88
CA ARG A 184 11.18 37.24 -18.68
C ARG A 184 10.68 38.62 -18.27
N LEU A 185 9.38 38.82 -18.23
CA LEU A 185 8.78 40.09 -17.86
C LEU A 185 9.19 40.52 -16.45
N ILE A 186 9.21 39.60 -15.51
CA ILE A 186 9.58 39.89 -14.11
C ILE A 186 11.07 40.22 -14.03
N ALA A 187 11.95 39.44 -14.67
CA ALA A 187 13.38 39.70 -14.66
C ALA A 187 13.71 41.05 -15.26
N ASP A 188 13.16 41.37 -16.43
CA ASP A 188 13.37 42.66 -17.11
C ASP A 188 12.86 43.83 -16.25
N THR A 189 11.72 43.69 -15.59
CA THR A 189 11.13 44.70 -14.68
C THR A 189 12.01 44.92 -13.44
N VAL A 190 12.44 43.82 -12.81
CA VAL A 190 13.26 43.84 -11.58
C VAL A 190 14.63 44.48 -11.90
N HIS A 191 15.31 44.04 -12.94
CA HIS A 191 16.64 44.54 -13.30
C HIS A 191 16.61 45.98 -13.79
N ALA A 192 15.50 46.42 -14.44
CA ALA A 192 15.36 47.85 -14.85
C ALA A 192 15.22 48.77 -13.63
N ALA A 193 14.48 48.32 -12.59
CA ALA A 193 14.22 49.14 -11.39
C ALA A 193 15.31 48.97 -10.31
N SER A 194 15.87 47.78 -10.17
CA SER A 194 16.86 47.40 -9.16
C SER A 194 17.96 46.52 -9.78
N PRO A 195 18.95 47.07 -10.47
CA PRO A 195 19.94 46.32 -11.24
C PRO A 195 20.78 45.32 -10.41
N ASP A 196 20.90 45.53 -9.11
CA ASP A 196 21.62 44.66 -8.18
C ASP A 196 20.76 43.59 -7.55
N ALA A 197 19.45 43.58 -7.80
CA ALA A 197 18.54 42.57 -7.30
C ALA A 197 18.69 41.27 -8.08
N LEU A 198 18.60 40.15 -7.38
CA LEU A 198 18.68 38.81 -7.94
C LEU A 198 17.28 38.27 -8.21
N VAL A 199 17.05 37.75 -9.41
CA VAL A 199 15.85 36.97 -9.73
C VAL A 199 16.20 35.49 -9.64
N VAL A 200 15.60 34.83 -8.67
CA VAL A 200 15.84 33.41 -8.33
C VAL A 200 14.58 32.61 -8.62
N VAL A 201 14.75 31.52 -9.35
CA VAL A 201 13.64 30.65 -9.76
C VAL A 201 13.80 29.24 -9.20
N ASP A 202 12.80 28.77 -8.42
CA ASP A 202 12.63 27.35 -8.12
C ASP A 202 12.02 26.67 -9.35
N ASN A 203 12.80 25.79 -9.99
CA ASN A 203 12.41 25.10 -11.22
C ASN A 203 12.06 23.63 -10.98
N THR A 204 11.90 23.23 -9.73
CA THR A 204 11.74 21.84 -9.31
C THR A 204 10.57 21.14 -10.01
N MET A 205 9.47 21.85 -10.30
CA MET A 205 8.29 21.32 -10.98
C MET A 205 8.53 20.97 -12.45
N MET A 206 9.44 21.66 -13.11
CA MET A 206 9.65 21.54 -14.56
C MET A 206 10.94 20.83 -14.93
N SER A 207 11.94 20.86 -14.08
CA SER A 207 13.32 20.45 -14.40
C SER A 207 13.90 21.22 -15.60
N PRO A 208 15.21 21.16 -15.85
CA PRO A 208 15.81 21.81 -17.02
C PRO A 208 15.37 21.20 -18.36
N TYR A 209 14.67 20.05 -18.32
CA TYR A 209 14.10 19.45 -19.53
C TYR A 209 12.98 20.29 -20.12
N LEU A 210 12.07 20.76 -19.27
CA LEU A 210 10.90 21.50 -19.74
C LEU A 210 11.06 23.01 -19.65
N GLN A 211 11.87 23.53 -18.72
CA GLN A 211 12.02 24.97 -18.50
C GLN A 211 13.46 25.35 -18.11
N ARG A 212 14.00 26.40 -18.69
CA ARG A 212 15.35 26.94 -18.42
C ARG A 212 15.29 28.42 -18.04
N PRO A 213 15.04 28.72 -16.76
CA PRO A 213 14.82 30.11 -16.30
C PRO A 213 15.96 31.08 -16.63
N LEU A 214 17.24 30.60 -16.69
CA LEU A 214 18.39 31.45 -17.07
C LEU A 214 18.28 31.99 -18.48
N GLU A 215 17.64 31.29 -19.40
CA GLU A 215 17.38 31.76 -20.77
C GLU A 215 16.30 32.86 -20.81
N HIS A 216 15.56 33.01 -19.71
CA HIS A 216 14.51 34.00 -19.55
C HIS A 216 14.90 35.15 -18.59
N GLY A 217 16.19 35.31 -18.29
CA GLY A 217 16.69 36.46 -17.54
C GLY A 217 16.80 36.24 -16.01
N ALA A 218 16.50 35.06 -15.50
CA ALA A 218 16.80 34.72 -14.11
C ALA A 218 18.32 34.74 -13.86
N ASP A 219 18.77 35.20 -12.69
CA ASP A 219 20.17 35.19 -12.27
C ASP A 219 20.58 33.82 -11.74
N ILE A 220 19.67 33.17 -10.99
CA ILE A 220 19.91 31.89 -10.36
C ILE A 220 18.66 30.99 -10.56
N VAL A 221 18.93 29.77 -10.93
CA VAL A 221 17.92 28.71 -10.92
C VAL A 221 18.33 27.63 -9.92
N TYR A 222 17.38 27.09 -9.17
CA TYR A 222 17.62 25.92 -8.33
C TYR A 222 16.51 24.90 -8.48
N ASP A 223 16.86 23.65 -8.18
CA ASP A 223 15.94 22.50 -8.17
C ASP A 223 16.18 21.64 -6.93
N SER A 224 15.12 21.12 -6.36
CA SER A 224 15.23 19.93 -5.52
C SER A 224 15.48 18.72 -6.42
N ALA A 225 16.74 18.34 -6.58
CA ALA A 225 17.13 17.22 -7.43
C ALA A 225 16.63 15.86 -6.93
N THR A 226 16.14 15.79 -5.69
CA THR A 226 15.36 14.69 -5.12
C THR A 226 14.14 14.32 -5.98
N LYS A 227 13.58 15.29 -6.73
CA LYS A 227 12.37 15.16 -7.53
C LYS A 227 12.69 14.60 -8.91
N PHE A 228 12.23 15.24 -9.98
CA PHE A 228 12.35 14.74 -11.35
C PHE A 228 13.79 14.46 -11.80
N LEU A 229 14.79 15.21 -11.35
CA LEU A 229 16.16 14.98 -11.74
C LEU A 229 16.66 13.58 -11.34
N SER A 230 16.48 13.17 -10.07
CA SER A 230 16.73 11.79 -9.62
C SER A 230 15.65 10.84 -10.11
N GLY A 231 14.39 11.13 -9.79
CA GLY A 231 13.20 10.40 -10.24
C GLY A 231 12.95 9.04 -9.57
N HIS A 232 13.73 8.62 -8.56
CA HIS A 232 13.67 7.25 -8.04
C HIS A 232 13.38 7.14 -6.53
N HIS A 233 13.18 8.25 -5.81
CA HIS A 233 12.94 8.32 -4.35
C HIS A 233 14.05 7.72 -3.47
N ASP A 234 15.23 7.50 -4.01
CA ASP A 234 16.37 6.84 -3.37
C ASP A 234 17.51 7.82 -3.00
N LEU A 235 17.31 9.14 -3.24
CA LEU A 235 18.32 10.15 -3.13
C LEU A 235 17.72 11.48 -2.65
N MET A 236 18.44 12.17 -1.76
CA MET A 236 18.22 13.59 -1.47
C MET A 236 19.33 14.42 -2.08
N ALA A 237 18.96 15.37 -2.93
CA ALA A 237 19.91 16.28 -3.56
C ALA A 237 19.25 17.62 -3.93
N GLY A 238 20.07 18.61 -4.18
CA GLY A 238 19.70 19.90 -4.76
C GLY A 238 20.70 20.32 -5.83
N VAL A 239 20.24 21.19 -6.71
CA VAL A 239 21.08 21.78 -7.77
C VAL A 239 20.86 23.28 -7.77
N VAL A 240 21.95 24.05 -7.90
CA VAL A 240 21.94 25.49 -8.17
C VAL A 240 22.72 25.73 -9.46
N ALA A 241 22.20 26.56 -10.38
CA ALA A 241 22.91 26.95 -11.57
C ALA A 241 22.83 28.48 -11.82
N ALA A 242 23.91 29.06 -12.34
CA ALA A 242 24.00 30.48 -12.59
C ALA A 242 24.96 30.78 -13.76
N ASN A 243 24.82 32.01 -14.34
CA ASN A 243 25.67 32.46 -15.42
C ASN A 243 26.69 33.53 -14.99
N ARG A 244 26.38 34.30 -13.95
CA ARG A 244 27.23 35.39 -13.47
C ARG A 244 28.43 34.87 -12.68
N PRO A 245 29.69 35.24 -13.08
CA PRO A 245 30.89 34.72 -12.40
C PRO A 245 31.02 35.14 -10.93
N ASP A 246 30.53 36.32 -10.57
CA ASP A 246 30.51 36.80 -9.16
C ASP A 246 29.61 35.94 -8.31
N ILE A 247 28.38 35.65 -8.77
CA ILE A 247 27.40 34.76 -8.09
C ILE A 247 27.98 33.34 -7.97
N CYS A 248 28.55 32.80 -9.06
CA CYS A 248 29.12 31.45 -9.04
C CYS A 248 30.26 31.33 -8.01
N ARG A 249 31.14 32.34 -7.94
CA ARG A 249 32.24 32.38 -6.94
C ARG A 249 31.70 32.39 -5.52
N ASP A 250 30.70 33.22 -5.25
CA ASP A 250 30.15 33.38 -3.93
C ASP A 250 29.36 32.13 -3.47
N ILE A 251 28.60 31.48 -4.37
CA ILE A 251 27.96 30.18 -4.12
C ILE A 251 29.03 29.11 -3.85
N ALA A 252 30.07 28.99 -4.66
CA ALA A 252 31.16 28.03 -4.47
C ALA A 252 31.87 28.24 -3.11
N PHE A 253 32.10 29.50 -2.71
CA PHE A 253 32.67 29.84 -1.43
C PHE A 253 31.77 29.37 -0.28
N MET A 254 30.45 29.61 -0.37
CA MET A 254 29.49 29.17 0.67
C MET A 254 29.43 27.66 0.78
N ILE A 255 29.38 26.94 -0.34
CA ILE A 255 29.36 25.48 -0.37
C ILE A 255 30.61 24.91 0.31
N ASN A 256 31.77 25.41 -0.01
CA ASN A 256 33.01 24.96 0.61
C ASN A 256 33.10 25.32 2.10
N SER A 257 32.65 26.51 2.49
CA SER A 257 32.67 26.97 3.88
C SER A 257 31.74 26.19 4.80
N VAL A 258 30.53 25.88 4.34
CA VAL A 258 29.50 25.18 5.11
C VAL A 258 29.64 23.65 4.97
N GLY A 259 30.18 23.17 3.88
CA GLY A 259 30.33 21.74 3.60
C GLY A 259 29.04 21.11 3.03
N SER A 260 28.25 21.88 2.31
CA SER A 260 26.92 21.49 1.79
C SER A 260 26.95 20.75 0.45
N GLY A 261 28.12 20.49 -0.14
CA GLY A 261 28.26 19.79 -1.40
C GLY A 261 27.76 18.33 -1.34
N LEU A 262 27.20 17.86 -2.45
CA LEU A 262 26.67 16.50 -2.55
C LEU A 262 27.79 15.45 -2.42
N ALA A 263 27.51 14.36 -1.71
CA ALA A 263 28.45 13.25 -1.54
C ALA A 263 28.76 12.54 -2.87
N PRO A 264 29.92 11.90 -3.04
CA PRO A 264 30.31 11.27 -4.31
C PRO A 264 29.34 10.15 -4.77
N PHE A 265 28.90 9.29 -3.86
CA PHE A 265 27.96 8.24 -4.18
C PHE A 265 26.59 8.80 -4.62
N ASP A 266 26.08 9.79 -3.91
CA ASP A 266 24.84 10.48 -4.25
C ASP A 266 24.97 11.23 -5.57
N SER A 267 26.15 11.81 -5.86
CA SER A 267 26.45 12.43 -7.15
C SER A 267 26.37 11.43 -8.31
N PHE A 268 26.87 10.23 -8.11
CA PHE A 268 26.76 9.14 -9.08
C PHE A 268 25.30 8.71 -9.29
N LEU A 269 24.51 8.55 -8.22
CA LEU A 269 23.10 8.18 -8.31
C LEU A 269 22.28 9.26 -9.04
N LEU A 270 22.52 10.53 -8.73
CA LEU A 270 21.86 11.63 -9.43
C LEU A 270 22.22 11.65 -10.92
N LEU A 271 23.49 11.50 -11.26
CA LEU A 271 23.95 11.43 -12.64
C LEU A 271 23.29 10.25 -13.40
N ARG A 272 23.14 9.10 -12.74
CA ARG A 272 22.44 7.93 -13.26
C ARG A 272 20.95 8.23 -13.51
N GLY A 273 20.26 8.86 -12.56
CA GLY A 273 18.86 9.25 -12.67
C GLY A 273 18.61 10.22 -13.85
N ILE A 274 19.47 11.19 -14.02
CA ILE A 274 19.40 12.20 -15.10
C ILE A 274 19.41 11.55 -16.49
N LYS A 275 20.13 10.46 -16.71
CA LYS A 275 20.21 9.78 -18.01
C LYS A 275 18.85 9.38 -18.61
N THR A 276 17.84 9.19 -17.78
CA THR A 276 16.47 8.84 -18.19
C THR A 276 15.47 9.99 -18.02
N LEU A 277 15.92 11.19 -17.66
CA LEU A 277 15.07 12.33 -17.35
C LEU A 277 14.08 12.63 -18.49
N SER A 278 14.56 12.77 -19.72
CA SER A 278 13.71 13.09 -20.87
C SER A 278 12.63 12.02 -21.11
N LEU A 279 13.00 10.73 -21.05
CA LEU A 279 12.06 9.63 -21.25
C LEU A 279 10.98 9.61 -20.17
N ARG A 280 11.36 9.85 -18.91
CA ARG A 280 10.42 9.90 -17.80
C ARG A 280 9.47 11.09 -17.91
N MET A 281 10.00 12.27 -18.17
CA MET A 281 9.20 13.50 -18.28
C MET A 281 8.22 13.44 -19.45
N ASP A 282 8.61 12.90 -20.62
CA ASP A 282 7.72 12.73 -21.76
C ASP A 282 6.54 11.82 -21.40
N ARG A 283 6.83 10.68 -20.79
CA ARG A 283 5.79 9.71 -20.36
C ARG A 283 4.88 10.30 -19.28
N GLN A 284 5.47 10.90 -18.25
CA GLN A 284 4.73 11.49 -17.13
C GLN A 284 3.82 12.64 -17.58
N MET A 285 4.32 13.52 -18.44
CA MET A 285 3.57 14.66 -18.98
C MET A 285 2.41 14.20 -19.86
N ALA A 286 2.63 13.22 -20.75
CA ALA A 286 1.57 12.66 -21.59
C ALA A 286 0.42 12.08 -20.73
N THR A 287 0.77 11.31 -19.70
CA THR A 287 -0.22 10.76 -18.77
C THR A 287 -0.91 11.86 -17.94
N ALA A 288 -0.15 12.87 -17.47
CA ALA A 288 -0.73 13.99 -16.71
C ALA A 288 -1.75 14.77 -17.52
N ASN A 289 -1.51 14.93 -18.83
CA ASN A 289 -2.47 15.56 -19.75
C ASN A 289 -3.79 14.78 -19.80
N LEU A 290 -3.73 13.44 -19.92
CA LEU A 290 -4.92 12.59 -19.93
C LEU A 290 -5.70 12.70 -18.62
N VAL A 291 -5.01 12.61 -17.47
CA VAL A 291 -5.63 12.74 -16.14
C VAL A 291 -6.27 14.12 -15.97
N ALA A 292 -5.61 15.19 -16.43
CA ALA A 292 -6.15 16.55 -16.35
C ALA A 292 -7.42 16.71 -17.19
N HIS A 293 -7.43 16.18 -18.42
CA HIS A 293 -8.62 16.20 -19.28
C HIS A 293 -9.75 15.38 -18.69
N TYR A 294 -9.45 14.21 -18.13
CA TYR A 294 -10.43 13.36 -17.44
C TYR A 294 -11.13 14.09 -16.29
N LEU A 295 -10.35 14.65 -15.38
CA LEU A 295 -10.92 15.41 -14.25
C LEU A 295 -11.67 16.67 -14.71
N HIS A 296 -11.14 17.37 -15.72
CA HIS A 296 -11.75 18.58 -16.26
C HIS A 296 -13.10 18.30 -16.94
N SER A 297 -13.27 17.14 -17.59
CA SER A 297 -14.53 16.74 -18.24
C SER A 297 -15.71 16.62 -17.26
N PHE A 298 -15.44 16.30 -15.98
CA PHE A 298 -16.43 16.30 -14.91
C PHE A 298 -16.73 17.69 -14.33
N GLY A 299 -16.07 18.75 -14.82
CA GLY A 299 -16.24 20.12 -14.30
C GLY A 299 -15.54 20.36 -12.97
N PHE A 300 -14.54 19.56 -12.59
CA PHE A 300 -13.62 19.94 -11.51
C PHE A 300 -12.80 21.16 -11.93
N LEU A 301 -12.52 22.05 -10.97
CA LEU A 301 -11.53 23.11 -11.18
C LEU A 301 -10.15 22.45 -11.15
N VAL A 302 -9.56 22.25 -12.33
CA VAL A 302 -8.25 21.60 -12.50
C VAL A 302 -7.21 22.67 -12.79
N HIS A 303 -6.16 22.72 -11.97
CA HIS A 303 -4.97 23.55 -12.20
C HIS A 303 -3.93 22.71 -12.94
N TYR A 304 -3.76 22.97 -14.22
CA TYR A 304 -2.77 22.31 -15.07
C TYR A 304 -2.49 23.16 -16.31
N PRO A 305 -1.24 23.58 -16.54
CA PRO A 305 -0.91 24.49 -17.66
C PRO A 305 -1.17 23.89 -19.06
N GLY A 306 -1.33 22.56 -19.16
CA GLY A 306 -1.67 21.88 -20.42
C GLY A 306 -3.11 22.13 -20.90
N LEU A 307 -4.03 22.39 -19.98
CA LEU A 307 -5.43 22.65 -20.32
C LEU A 307 -5.62 24.00 -21.00
N LYS A 308 -6.50 24.04 -22.02
CA LYS A 308 -6.89 25.30 -22.71
C LYS A 308 -7.56 26.31 -21.77
N SER A 309 -8.17 25.84 -20.70
CA SER A 309 -8.84 26.65 -19.68
C SER A 309 -7.89 27.34 -18.71
N HIS A 310 -6.59 27.00 -18.70
CA HIS A 310 -5.61 27.63 -17.83
C HIS A 310 -5.29 29.08 -18.28
N SER A 311 -5.53 30.05 -17.42
CA SER A 311 -5.48 31.49 -17.78
C SER A 311 -4.10 31.98 -18.28
N LYS A 312 -3.00 31.37 -17.82
CA LYS A 312 -1.63 31.72 -18.20
C LYS A 312 -0.96 30.67 -19.10
N ARG A 313 -1.76 29.86 -19.81
CA ARG A 313 -1.25 28.79 -20.69
C ARG A 313 -0.25 29.31 -21.72
N ASP A 314 -0.58 30.40 -22.39
CA ASP A 314 0.28 30.96 -23.46
C ASP A 314 1.60 31.48 -22.88
N THR A 315 1.57 32.12 -21.71
CA THR A 315 2.78 32.53 -20.98
C THR A 315 3.64 31.32 -20.64
N HIS A 316 3.00 30.25 -20.14
CA HIS A 316 3.71 29.03 -19.81
C HIS A 316 4.47 28.46 -21.02
N TYR A 317 3.80 28.32 -22.18
CA TYR A 317 4.41 27.73 -23.38
C TYR A 317 5.41 28.67 -24.11
N ARG A 318 5.48 29.97 -23.75
CA ARG A 318 6.55 30.83 -24.19
C ARG A 318 7.89 30.56 -23.51
N GLN A 319 7.86 30.02 -22.30
CA GLN A 319 9.04 29.79 -21.45
C GLN A 319 9.30 28.31 -21.13
N SER A 320 8.43 27.40 -21.59
CA SER A 320 8.56 25.97 -21.36
C SER A 320 8.21 25.17 -22.61
N THR A 321 8.72 23.94 -22.67
CA THR A 321 8.49 23.01 -23.79
C THR A 321 7.35 22.03 -23.51
N GLY A 322 6.73 22.09 -22.34
CA GLY A 322 5.64 21.19 -21.94
C GLY A 322 4.99 21.59 -20.63
N ALA A 323 3.89 20.97 -20.29
CA ALA A 323 3.03 21.35 -19.17
C ALA A 323 3.45 20.79 -17.80
N GLY A 324 4.45 19.90 -17.78
CA GLY A 324 4.85 19.21 -16.56
C GLY A 324 4.02 17.98 -16.21
N ALA A 325 4.36 17.34 -15.09
CA ALA A 325 3.73 16.09 -14.63
C ALA A 325 3.00 16.23 -13.29
N VAL A 326 2.79 17.43 -12.82
CA VAL A 326 2.03 17.75 -11.61
C VAL A 326 0.79 18.51 -12.01
N LEU A 327 -0.35 18.14 -11.42
CA LEU A 327 -1.60 18.86 -11.54
C LEU A 327 -2.29 18.87 -10.18
N SER A 328 -3.23 19.78 -10.00
CA SER A 328 -4.09 19.74 -8.83
C SER A 328 -5.55 20.04 -9.23
N PHE A 329 -6.48 19.61 -8.39
CA PHE A 329 -7.89 19.88 -8.60
C PHE A 329 -8.61 20.13 -7.29
N VAL A 330 -9.71 20.87 -7.37
CA VAL A 330 -10.52 21.28 -6.23
C VAL A 330 -11.84 20.54 -6.25
N THR A 331 -12.15 19.83 -5.17
CA THR A 331 -13.39 19.01 -5.08
C THR A 331 -14.61 19.83 -4.64
N GLY A 332 -14.39 20.91 -3.90
CA GLY A 332 -15.42 21.72 -3.27
C GLY A 332 -15.70 21.33 -1.81
N ASP A 333 -15.30 20.15 -1.38
CA ASP A 333 -15.50 19.63 -0.03
C ASP A 333 -14.26 18.91 0.50
N LYS A 334 -13.85 19.23 1.74
CA LYS A 334 -12.64 18.68 2.34
C LYS A 334 -12.79 17.19 2.64
N ALA A 335 -13.93 16.77 3.19
CA ALA A 335 -14.16 15.38 3.53
C ALA A 335 -14.25 14.50 2.26
N LEU A 336 -14.79 15.06 1.17
CA LEU A 336 -14.75 14.42 -0.15
C LEU A 336 -13.31 14.20 -0.61
N SER A 337 -12.45 15.23 -0.48
CA SER A 337 -11.04 15.13 -0.84
C SER A 337 -10.30 14.06 -0.02
N GLU A 338 -10.55 13.98 1.29
CA GLU A 338 -9.99 12.97 2.18
C GLU A 338 -10.41 11.55 1.76
N ARG A 339 -11.69 11.35 1.38
CA ARG A 339 -12.16 10.06 0.86
C ARG A 339 -11.50 9.68 -0.46
N ILE A 340 -11.39 10.63 -1.40
CA ILE A 340 -10.72 10.38 -2.68
C ILE A 340 -9.27 9.98 -2.46
N VAL A 341 -8.51 10.73 -1.67
CA VAL A 341 -7.09 10.43 -1.39
C VAL A 341 -6.95 9.09 -0.68
N GLY A 342 -7.83 8.80 0.29
CA GLY A 342 -7.81 7.53 1.04
C GLY A 342 -8.27 6.31 0.22
N GLY A 343 -8.99 6.51 -0.88
CA GLY A 343 -9.53 5.45 -1.74
C GLY A 343 -8.56 4.93 -2.79
N THR A 344 -7.49 5.66 -3.11
CA THR A 344 -6.51 5.24 -4.12
C THR A 344 -5.63 4.09 -3.62
N ARG A 345 -5.23 3.21 -4.52
CA ARG A 345 -4.36 2.05 -4.26
C ARG A 345 -3.03 2.13 -4.99
N LEU A 346 -3.06 2.62 -6.23
CA LEU A 346 -1.88 2.78 -7.08
C LEU A 346 -1.23 4.15 -6.85
N TRP A 347 -2.03 5.20 -6.66
CA TRP A 347 -1.53 6.51 -6.29
C TRP A 347 -1.05 6.51 -4.84
N GLY A 348 0.28 6.59 -4.65
CA GLY A 348 0.88 6.61 -3.31
C GLY A 348 0.58 7.92 -2.57
N ILE A 349 0.11 7.84 -1.32
CA ILE A 349 -0.12 9.04 -0.49
C ILE A 349 1.22 9.55 0.01
N SER A 350 1.66 10.74 -0.46
CA SER A 350 2.95 11.30 -0.09
C SER A 350 3.02 12.82 -0.23
N VAL A 351 3.81 13.46 0.63
CA VAL A 351 4.15 14.89 0.55
C VAL A 351 5.06 15.22 -0.64
N SER A 352 5.71 14.21 -1.23
CA SER A 352 6.69 14.36 -2.31
C SER A 352 6.03 14.42 -3.69
N PHE A 353 6.86 14.54 -4.73
CA PHE A 353 6.51 14.44 -6.15
C PHE A 353 7.76 14.14 -6.98
N GLY A 354 7.60 13.89 -8.29
CA GLY A 354 8.70 13.81 -9.24
C GLY A 354 9.42 12.48 -9.30
N ALA A 355 8.78 11.38 -8.91
CA ALA A 355 9.33 10.03 -9.04
C ALA A 355 8.67 9.24 -10.18
N VAL A 356 9.18 8.04 -10.42
CA VAL A 356 8.61 7.07 -11.36
C VAL A 356 7.22 6.58 -10.93
N ASN A 357 6.92 6.60 -9.62
CA ASN A 357 5.62 6.25 -9.07
C ASN A 357 4.70 7.46 -8.98
N SER A 358 3.43 7.25 -9.27
CA SER A 358 2.38 8.27 -9.13
C SER A 358 2.04 8.52 -7.67
N LEU A 359 1.85 9.80 -7.33
CA LEU A 359 1.61 10.24 -5.96
C LEU A 359 0.38 11.15 -5.90
N ILE A 360 -0.36 11.04 -4.80
CA ILE A 360 -1.52 11.86 -4.45
C ILE A 360 -1.33 12.48 -3.07
N SER A 361 -1.80 13.69 -2.88
CA SER A 361 -1.73 14.37 -1.57
C SER A 361 -2.80 15.45 -1.42
N MET A 362 -3.09 15.80 -0.15
CA MET A 362 -3.79 17.02 0.22
C MET A 362 -2.77 18.01 0.79
N PRO A 363 -2.30 19.00 0.02
CA PRO A 363 -1.27 19.93 0.45
C PRO A 363 -1.56 20.62 1.78
N CYS A 364 -2.81 21.03 2.01
CA CYS A 364 -3.21 21.72 3.24
C CYS A 364 -3.09 20.86 4.52
N LEU A 365 -3.17 19.54 4.40
CA LEU A 365 -2.98 18.62 5.52
C LEU A 365 -1.54 18.11 5.63
N MET A 366 -0.72 18.28 4.58
CA MET A 366 0.57 17.65 4.44
C MET A 366 1.69 18.68 4.24
N SER A 367 2.04 19.01 3.00
CA SER A 367 3.20 19.87 2.68
C SER A 367 3.05 21.32 3.13
N HIS A 368 1.83 21.84 3.27
CA HIS A 368 1.50 23.20 3.71
C HIS A 368 0.79 23.24 5.08
N ALA A 369 0.81 22.14 5.83
CA ALA A 369 0.20 22.05 7.16
C ALA A 369 0.83 23.01 8.19
N SER A 370 2.08 23.41 7.98
CA SER A 370 2.77 24.41 8.83
C SER A 370 2.27 25.84 8.63
N ILE A 371 1.51 26.13 7.57
CA ILE A 371 0.88 27.44 7.33
C ILE A 371 -0.49 27.43 7.99
N SER A 372 -0.82 28.46 8.79
CA SER A 372 -2.13 28.52 9.45
C SER A 372 -3.29 28.59 8.45
N ALA A 373 -4.46 28.06 8.83
CA ALA A 373 -5.64 28.04 7.94
C ALA A 373 -6.05 29.47 7.51
N ALA A 374 -5.91 30.46 8.40
CA ALA A 374 -6.20 31.86 8.08
C ALA A 374 -5.28 32.40 6.97
N VAL A 375 -3.98 32.11 7.07
CA VAL A 375 -3.00 32.54 6.04
C VAL A 375 -3.21 31.78 4.74
N ARG A 376 -3.56 30.47 4.80
CA ARG A 376 -3.92 29.74 3.57
C ARG A 376 -5.13 30.32 2.87
N ALA A 377 -6.18 30.69 3.63
CA ALA A 377 -7.37 31.34 3.09
C ALA A 377 -7.05 32.73 2.46
N GLU A 378 -6.22 33.55 3.12
CA GLU A 378 -5.74 34.82 2.61
C GLU A 378 -4.98 34.67 1.27
N ARG A 379 -4.20 33.59 1.14
CA ARG A 379 -3.43 33.27 -0.08
C ARG A 379 -4.25 32.55 -1.15
N GLY A 380 -5.55 32.31 -0.91
CA GLY A 380 -6.44 31.63 -1.86
C GLY A 380 -6.14 30.13 -2.04
N LEU A 381 -5.53 29.47 -1.05
CA LEU A 381 -5.22 28.04 -1.07
C LEU A 381 -6.40 27.24 -0.49
N PRO A 382 -7.18 26.49 -1.32
CA PRO A 382 -8.35 25.75 -0.87
C PRO A 382 -7.97 24.56 0.04
N GLU A 383 -8.71 24.39 1.15
CA GLU A 383 -8.52 23.27 2.08
C GLU A 383 -8.81 21.89 1.43
N ASN A 384 -9.61 21.88 0.37
CA ASN A 384 -10.06 20.70 -0.36
C ASN A 384 -9.31 20.44 -1.68
N ILE A 385 -8.13 21.06 -1.85
CA ILE A 385 -7.28 20.81 -3.02
C ILE A 385 -6.58 19.47 -2.91
N ILE A 386 -6.64 18.70 -3.99
CA ILE A 386 -5.86 17.46 -4.18
C ILE A 386 -4.78 17.73 -5.21
N ARG A 387 -3.55 17.37 -4.91
CA ARG A 387 -2.41 17.42 -5.85
C ARG A 387 -2.06 16.00 -6.31
N LEU A 388 -1.96 15.83 -7.61
CA LEU A 388 -1.50 14.62 -8.28
C LEU A 388 -0.11 14.87 -8.89
N CYS A 389 0.79 13.95 -8.68
CA CYS A 389 2.06 13.88 -9.41
C CYS A 389 2.12 12.55 -10.15
N VAL A 390 2.17 12.63 -11.47
CA VAL A 390 2.06 11.46 -12.33
C VAL A 390 3.41 10.79 -12.50
N GLY A 391 3.45 9.48 -12.35
CA GLY A 391 4.59 8.61 -12.60
C GLY A 391 4.64 8.08 -14.03
N ILE A 392 5.33 6.95 -14.22
CA ILE A 392 5.51 6.32 -15.53
C ILE A 392 4.64 5.07 -15.74
N GLU A 393 3.76 4.76 -14.81
CA GLU A 393 2.83 3.64 -14.88
C GLU A 393 1.94 3.74 -16.13
N ASP A 394 1.22 2.66 -16.45
CA ASP A 394 0.27 2.69 -17.55
C ASP A 394 -0.86 3.70 -17.25
N PRO A 395 -1.16 4.63 -18.16
CA PRO A 395 -2.22 5.63 -17.94
C PRO A 395 -3.58 5.02 -17.64
N ARG A 396 -3.89 3.85 -18.23
CA ARG A 396 -5.15 3.16 -18.03
C ARG A 396 -5.30 2.70 -16.59
N ASP A 397 -4.27 2.10 -16.01
CA ASP A 397 -4.27 1.65 -14.62
C ASP A 397 -4.38 2.83 -13.64
N LEU A 398 -3.69 3.93 -13.92
CA LEU A 398 -3.77 5.15 -13.11
C LEU A 398 -5.16 5.78 -13.13
N ILE A 399 -5.79 5.80 -14.30
CA ILE A 399 -7.14 6.33 -14.47
C ILE A 399 -8.16 5.38 -13.85
N ASP A 400 -7.99 4.06 -13.99
CA ASP A 400 -8.85 3.05 -13.35
C ASP A 400 -8.84 3.22 -11.82
N ASP A 401 -7.68 3.38 -11.21
CA ASP A 401 -7.54 3.56 -9.75
C ASP A 401 -8.15 4.90 -9.29
N LEU A 402 -7.91 5.98 -10.04
CA LEU A 402 -8.47 7.29 -9.73
C LEU A 402 -10.00 7.31 -9.91
N GLU A 403 -10.52 6.73 -11.00
CA GLU A 403 -11.94 6.59 -11.28
C GLU A 403 -12.65 5.80 -10.18
N HIS A 404 -12.04 4.67 -9.78
CA HIS A 404 -12.53 3.87 -8.66
C HIS A 404 -12.65 4.70 -7.38
N SER A 405 -11.61 5.45 -7.06
CA SER A 405 -11.61 6.33 -5.88
C SER A 405 -12.64 7.46 -5.98
N LEU A 406 -12.81 8.09 -7.15
CA LEU A 406 -13.80 9.12 -7.38
C LEU A 406 -15.24 8.58 -7.24
N LEU A 407 -15.51 7.38 -7.76
CA LEU A 407 -16.79 6.69 -7.61
C LEU A 407 -17.07 6.32 -6.15
N GLN A 408 -16.11 5.71 -5.48
CA GLN A 408 -16.22 5.31 -4.09
C GLN A 408 -16.46 6.49 -3.17
N ALA A 409 -15.80 7.62 -3.43
CA ALA A 409 -15.99 8.84 -2.68
C ALA A 409 -17.33 9.54 -2.98
N GLY A 410 -18.04 9.15 -4.04
CA GLY A 410 -19.25 9.82 -4.52
C GLY A 410 -18.97 11.14 -5.26
N ALA A 411 -17.75 11.35 -5.74
CA ALA A 411 -17.35 12.53 -6.50
C ALA A 411 -17.88 12.51 -7.95
N ILE A 412 -18.03 11.31 -8.50
CA ILE A 412 -18.70 11.03 -9.78
C ILE A 412 -19.69 9.88 -9.61
N ILE A 413 -20.65 9.77 -10.50
CA ILE A 413 -21.66 8.71 -10.56
C ILE A 413 -21.77 8.17 -12.00
N PRO A 414 -22.15 6.89 -12.20
CA PRO A 414 -22.38 6.36 -13.53
C PRO A 414 -23.42 7.15 -14.33
N ASN A 415 -23.17 7.32 -15.60
CA ASN A 415 -24.12 7.90 -16.55
C ASN A 415 -24.90 6.79 -17.25
N PHE A 416 -26.04 6.41 -16.72
CA PHE A 416 -26.86 5.33 -17.25
C PHE A 416 -27.43 5.56 -18.67
N SER A 417 -27.30 6.78 -19.21
CA SER A 417 -27.70 7.08 -20.59
C SER A 417 -26.60 6.81 -21.60
N TYR A 418 -25.40 6.49 -21.15
CA TYR A 418 -24.24 6.21 -21.98
C TYR A 418 -24.06 4.70 -22.18
N THR A 419 -23.73 4.30 -23.40
CA THR A 419 -23.37 2.90 -23.73
C THR A 419 -21.85 2.82 -23.95
N PRO A 420 -21.10 2.16 -23.07
CA PRO A 420 -19.65 2.06 -23.19
C PRO A 420 -19.21 1.39 -24.49
N LEU A 421 -18.06 1.79 -25.01
CA LEU A 421 -17.40 1.08 -26.10
C LEU A 421 -17.06 -0.35 -25.66
N SER A 422 -17.11 -1.29 -26.62
CA SER A 422 -16.54 -2.62 -26.36
C SER A 422 -15.04 -2.52 -26.05
N GLN A 423 -14.49 -3.48 -25.29
CA GLN A 423 -13.07 -3.49 -24.91
C GLN A 423 -12.14 -3.36 -26.12
N ASP A 424 -12.44 -4.05 -27.23
CA ASP A 424 -11.62 -3.98 -28.45
C ASP A 424 -11.62 -2.58 -29.07
N LYS A 425 -12.80 -1.93 -29.16
CA LYS A 425 -12.92 -0.57 -29.69
C LYS A 425 -12.26 0.46 -28.78
N ALA A 426 -12.38 0.29 -27.47
CA ALA A 426 -11.70 1.15 -26.50
C ALA A 426 -10.17 1.02 -26.59
N ALA A 427 -9.65 -0.20 -26.76
CA ALA A 427 -8.22 -0.45 -26.95
C ALA A 427 -7.71 0.13 -28.28
N GLU A 428 -8.48 0.00 -29.37
CA GLU A 428 -8.15 0.60 -30.67
C GLU A 428 -8.15 2.13 -30.61
N LEU A 429 -9.15 2.72 -29.95
CA LEU A 429 -9.22 4.17 -29.76
C LEU A 429 -8.03 4.69 -28.93
N TYR A 430 -7.70 4.01 -27.83
CA TYR A 430 -6.54 4.36 -27.01
C TYR A 430 -5.22 4.33 -27.80
N ALA A 431 -5.03 3.28 -28.61
CA ALA A 431 -3.82 3.15 -29.42
C ALA A 431 -3.69 4.24 -30.48
N ARG A 432 -4.82 4.72 -31.04
CA ARG A 432 -4.86 5.74 -32.07
C ARG A 432 -4.86 7.17 -31.53
N ASP A 433 -5.66 7.42 -30.52
CA ASP A 433 -5.91 8.75 -29.94
C ASP A 433 -6.27 8.62 -28.43
N PRO A 434 -5.24 8.63 -27.56
CA PRO A 434 -5.48 8.51 -26.11
C PRO A 434 -6.33 9.66 -25.53
N GLU A 435 -6.29 10.87 -26.14
CA GLU A 435 -7.08 12.01 -25.68
C GLU A 435 -8.57 11.81 -26.01
N ALA A 436 -8.88 11.33 -27.20
CA ALA A 436 -10.24 10.96 -27.55
C ALA A 436 -10.75 9.80 -26.70
N TRP A 437 -9.89 8.82 -26.40
CA TRP A 437 -10.23 7.70 -25.53
C TRP A 437 -10.63 8.15 -24.12
N ILE A 438 -9.88 9.07 -23.51
CA ILE A 438 -10.19 9.51 -22.15
C ILE A 438 -11.47 10.36 -22.08
N LEU A 439 -11.74 11.15 -23.11
CA LEU A 439 -12.97 11.93 -23.17
C LEU A 439 -14.19 11.02 -23.36
N GLU A 440 -14.09 10.03 -24.25
CA GLU A 440 -15.11 9.00 -24.47
C GLU A 440 -15.40 8.22 -23.17
N ARG A 441 -14.36 7.79 -22.48
CA ARG A 441 -14.50 7.12 -21.18
C ARG A 441 -15.22 7.97 -20.16
N ALA A 442 -14.92 9.26 -20.12
CA ALA A 442 -15.51 10.20 -19.17
C ALA A 442 -17.03 10.38 -19.38
N GLU A 443 -17.55 10.16 -20.60
CA GLU A 443 -19.00 10.22 -20.86
C GLU A 443 -19.78 9.13 -20.13
N GLY A 444 -19.12 8.04 -19.72
CA GLY A 444 -19.69 7.00 -18.86
C GLY A 444 -20.04 7.45 -17.45
N PHE A 445 -19.63 8.65 -17.04
CA PHE A 445 -19.80 9.17 -15.69
C PHE A 445 -20.22 10.64 -15.70
N LYS A 446 -20.75 11.12 -14.59
CA LYS A 446 -21.07 12.55 -14.39
C LYS A 446 -20.88 12.94 -12.92
N ARG A 447 -20.67 14.23 -12.68
CA ARG A 447 -20.76 14.74 -11.29
C ARG A 447 -22.21 14.77 -10.84
N PRO A 448 -22.47 14.44 -9.55
CA PRO A 448 -23.78 14.66 -8.96
C PRO A 448 -24.15 16.14 -9.08
N SER A 449 -25.30 16.46 -9.68
CA SER A 449 -25.81 17.84 -9.69
C SER A 449 -26.44 18.19 -8.34
N THR A 450 -26.58 19.49 -8.00
CA THR A 450 -27.34 19.91 -6.80
C THR A 450 -28.81 19.49 -6.88
N ALA A 451 -29.33 19.21 -8.08
CA ALA A 451 -30.64 18.54 -8.29
C ALA A 451 -30.49 17.00 -8.10
N ASP A 452 -29.32 16.43 -8.36
CA ASP A 452 -28.95 15.03 -8.09
C ASP A 452 -28.45 14.85 -6.63
N GLY A 453 -27.98 15.90 -5.95
CA GLY A 453 -27.81 15.96 -4.49
C GLY A 453 -29.14 15.77 -3.79
N SER A 454 -30.23 16.29 -4.38
CA SER A 454 -31.63 15.91 -4.03
C SER A 454 -31.95 14.46 -4.54
N ILE A 455 -31.24 13.90 -5.48
CA ILE A 455 -31.37 12.49 -5.93
C ILE A 455 -30.44 11.58 -5.12
N ILE A 456 -29.28 12.06 -4.68
CA ILE A 456 -28.40 11.33 -3.72
C ILE A 456 -28.93 11.55 -2.30
N ASP A 457 -29.40 12.72 -1.92
CA ASP A 457 -30.20 12.93 -0.72
C ASP A 457 -31.60 12.32 -0.89
N LYS A 458 -32.17 12.24 -2.07
CA LYS A 458 -33.39 11.48 -2.42
C LYS A 458 -33.08 10.00 -2.72
N LEU A 459 -31.89 9.58 -3.19
CA LEU A 459 -31.43 8.19 -3.15
C LEU A 459 -30.97 7.79 -1.73
N VAL A 460 -30.30 8.64 -1.00
CA VAL A 460 -29.96 8.48 0.42
C VAL A 460 -31.19 8.80 1.30
N ASN A 461 -32.08 9.72 0.95
CA ASN A 461 -33.39 9.94 1.55
C ASN A 461 -34.50 9.12 0.87
N SER A 462 -34.39 8.64 -0.38
CA SER A 462 -35.20 7.59 -1.00
C SER A 462 -34.69 6.18 -0.62
N ILE A 463 -33.47 6.06 -0.20
CA ILE A 463 -32.96 4.98 0.65
C ILE A 463 -33.41 5.18 2.11
N LYS A 464 -33.56 6.40 2.58
CA LYS A 464 -34.22 6.78 3.85
C LYS A 464 -35.73 6.99 3.73
N GLU A 465 -36.26 7.37 2.57
CA GLU A 465 -37.66 7.72 2.29
C GLU A 465 -38.25 7.05 1.06
N GLY A 466 -37.52 6.06 0.45
CA GLY A 466 -37.93 5.31 -0.73
C GLY A 466 -39.14 4.42 -0.52
N LEU A 467 -40.15 5.03 -0.02
CA LEU A 467 -41.47 4.43 0.25
C LEU A 467 -42.54 5.40 -0.19
N ALA A 468 -42.87 5.44 -1.48
CA ALA A 468 -44.20 5.67 -1.93
C ALA A 468 -44.36 5.36 -3.43
N VAL A 469 -44.05 4.15 -3.83
CA VAL A 469 -44.81 3.44 -4.84
C VAL A 469 -45.09 2.08 -4.24
N SER A 470 -46.30 1.89 -3.78
CA SER A 470 -46.77 0.71 -3.12
C SER A 470 -46.81 -0.47 -4.11
N LYS A 471 -45.72 -1.23 -4.19
CA LYS A 471 -45.84 -2.69 -4.30
C LYS A 471 -46.36 -3.16 -2.94
N PRO A 472 -47.27 -4.12 -2.90
CA PRO A 472 -47.65 -4.75 -1.64
C PRO A 472 -46.38 -5.24 -0.95
N PRO A 473 -46.24 -5.14 0.39
CA PRO A 473 -45.01 -5.49 1.09
C PRO A 473 -44.68 -6.95 0.73
N THR A 474 -43.56 -7.14 0.07
CA THR A 474 -43.01 -8.50 -0.16
C THR A 474 -42.58 -9.02 1.19
N VAL A 475 -43.28 -10.03 1.72
CA VAL A 475 -42.88 -10.72 2.93
C VAL A 475 -41.84 -11.75 2.52
N TYR A 476 -40.57 -11.49 2.88
CA TYR A 476 -39.50 -12.45 2.62
C TYR A 476 -39.66 -13.69 3.53
N LYS A 477 -39.22 -14.81 3.02
CA LYS A 477 -39.19 -16.06 3.79
C LYS A 477 -38.18 -15.90 4.94
N THR A 478 -38.40 -16.63 6.01
CA THR A 478 -37.47 -16.77 7.12
C THR A 478 -37.06 -18.22 7.30
N ILE A 479 -35.99 -18.45 8.02
CA ILE A 479 -35.60 -19.80 8.44
C ILE A 479 -36.57 -20.36 9.47
N LYS A 480 -36.70 -21.66 9.52
CA LYS A 480 -37.62 -22.33 10.47
C LYS A 480 -36.99 -22.49 11.85
N ASP A 481 -35.72 -22.87 11.88
CA ASP A 481 -34.98 -23.18 13.10
C ASP A 481 -33.65 -22.47 13.09
N ASP A 482 -33.07 -22.15 14.26
CA ASP A 482 -31.74 -21.58 14.38
C ASP A 482 -30.70 -22.55 13.84
N VAL A 483 -29.76 -22.01 13.02
CA VAL A 483 -28.60 -22.75 12.50
C VAL A 483 -27.38 -22.36 13.31
N VAL A 484 -26.73 -23.34 13.95
CA VAL A 484 -25.53 -23.12 14.75
C VAL A 484 -24.34 -23.83 14.11
N VAL A 485 -23.29 -23.07 13.83
CA VAL A 485 -22.09 -23.54 13.11
C VAL A 485 -20.84 -23.16 13.88
N SER A 486 -19.82 -24.00 13.79
CA SER A 486 -18.51 -23.75 14.41
C SER A 486 -17.39 -24.16 13.48
N ALA A 487 -16.34 -23.33 13.34
CA ALA A 487 -15.17 -23.66 12.54
C ALA A 487 -13.88 -23.36 13.30
N PRO A 488 -12.86 -24.23 13.24
CA PRO A 488 -11.59 -24.04 13.93
C PRO A 488 -10.72 -23.02 13.24
N GLY A 489 -9.81 -22.43 13.99
CA GLY A 489 -8.64 -21.75 13.43
C GLY A 489 -7.56 -22.74 12.98
N LYS A 490 -6.42 -22.21 12.56
CA LYS A 490 -5.27 -23.00 12.14
C LYS A 490 -3.95 -22.45 12.69
N VAL A 491 -2.96 -23.30 12.77
CA VAL A 491 -1.57 -22.89 13.02
C VAL A 491 -0.64 -23.60 12.04
N ILE A 492 0.45 -22.94 11.67
CA ILE A 492 1.53 -23.59 10.92
C ILE A 492 2.50 -24.19 11.92
N LEU A 493 2.62 -25.49 11.89
CA LEU A 493 3.47 -26.23 12.83
C LEU A 493 4.94 -26.27 12.36
N PHE A 494 5.19 -26.44 11.07
CA PHE A 494 6.53 -26.41 10.46
C PHE A 494 6.46 -25.80 9.06
N GLY A 495 7.59 -25.31 8.54
CA GLY A 495 7.67 -24.72 7.21
C GLY A 495 7.07 -23.31 7.08
N GLU A 496 6.71 -22.68 8.21
CA GLU A 496 6.25 -21.30 8.26
C GLU A 496 7.27 -20.36 7.59
N HIS A 497 6.82 -19.26 7.07
CA HIS A 497 7.60 -18.31 6.26
C HIS A 497 8.27 -18.96 5.02
N ALA A 498 8.99 -20.09 5.20
CA ALA A 498 9.73 -20.76 4.14
C ALA A 498 8.82 -21.33 3.04
N VAL A 499 7.52 -21.54 3.31
CA VAL A 499 6.52 -22.02 2.33
C VAL A 499 6.39 -21.10 1.11
N VAL A 500 6.61 -19.79 1.25
CA VAL A 500 6.61 -18.87 0.11
C VAL A 500 7.78 -19.06 -0.83
N HIS A 501 8.81 -19.79 -0.38
CA HIS A 501 10.00 -20.16 -1.14
C HIS A 501 10.00 -21.61 -1.63
N GLY A 502 8.84 -22.31 -1.54
CA GLY A 502 8.66 -23.68 -2.05
C GLY A 502 9.01 -24.78 -1.05
N VAL A 503 9.18 -24.44 0.23
CA VAL A 503 9.33 -25.41 1.33
C VAL A 503 7.96 -25.96 1.72
N THR A 504 7.87 -27.24 2.09
CA THR A 504 6.64 -27.85 2.57
C THR A 504 6.26 -27.29 3.95
N ALA A 505 5.04 -26.79 4.10
CA ALA A 505 4.50 -26.38 5.38
C ALA A 505 3.50 -27.40 5.91
N ILE A 506 3.53 -27.67 7.22
CA ILE A 506 2.52 -28.43 7.92
C ILE A 506 1.62 -27.47 8.66
N ALA A 507 0.35 -27.44 8.25
CA ALA A 507 -0.68 -26.63 8.90
C ALA A 507 -1.72 -27.56 9.53
N THR A 508 -2.23 -27.17 10.71
CA THR A 508 -3.16 -27.99 11.48
C THR A 508 -4.25 -27.15 12.12
N SER A 509 -5.43 -27.73 12.30
CA SER A 509 -6.52 -27.10 13.05
C SER A 509 -6.12 -26.94 14.53
N VAL A 510 -6.62 -25.87 15.13
CA VAL A 510 -6.49 -25.61 16.58
C VAL A 510 -7.88 -25.62 17.21
N ASP A 511 -7.97 -25.98 18.48
CA ASP A 511 -9.22 -25.98 19.23
C ASP A 511 -9.59 -24.57 19.77
N LEU A 512 -9.24 -23.55 19.00
CA LEU A 512 -9.78 -22.20 19.10
C LEU A 512 -10.68 -22.01 17.89
N ARG A 513 -11.93 -21.58 18.11
CA ARG A 513 -12.97 -21.66 17.09
C ARG A 513 -13.74 -20.35 16.91
N CYS A 514 -14.30 -20.18 15.74
CA CYS A 514 -15.37 -19.22 15.48
C CYS A 514 -16.69 -19.97 15.58
N PHE A 515 -17.68 -19.34 16.20
CA PHE A 515 -19.06 -19.83 16.30
C PHE A 515 -19.99 -18.85 15.62
N SER A 516 -21.04 -19.34 14.97
CA SER A 516 -22.13 -18.52 14.44
C SER A 516 -23.47 -19.10 14.78
N VAL A 517 -24.43 -18.23 15.04
CA VAL A 517 -25.87 -18.54 15.20
C VAL A 517 -26.64 -17.71 14.19
N LEU A 518 -27.36 -18.36 13.31
CA LEU A 518 -28.26 -17.71 12.37
C LEU A 518 -29.68 -17.88 12.90
N SER A 519 -30.35 -16.77 13.20
CA SER A 519 -31.66 -16.72 13.85
C SER A 519 -32.69 -16.04 12.97
N ALA A 520 -33.90 -16.55 12.99
CA ALA A 520 -35.03 -16.05 12.20
C ALA A 520 -35.39 -14.59 12.50
N ARG A 521 -35.83 -13.88 11.43
CA ARG A 521 -36.47 -12.55 11.53
C ARG A 521 -37.73 -12.53 10.67
N HIS A 522 -38.63 -11.59 11.00
CA HIS A 522 -39.90 -11.43 10.30
C HIS A 522 -40.16 -9.99 9.85
N ASP A 523 -39.08 -9.17 9.74
CA ASP A 523 -39.15 -7.73 9.50
C ASP A 523 -38.42 -7.32 8.18
N ASN A 524 -38.23 -8.28 7.27
CA ASN A 524 -37.59 -8.05 5.97
C ASN A 524 -36.12 -7.49 6.04
N ILE A 525 -35.46 -7.76 7.14
CA ILE A 525 -34.08 -7.32 7.40
C ILE A 525 -33.14 -8.52 7.36
N VAL A 526 -31.94 -8.30 6.85
CA VAL A 526 -30.79 -9.18 7.04
C VAL A 526 -29.78 -8.48 7.95
N GLY A 527 -29.35 -9.16 9.03
CA GLY A 527 -28.48 -8.58 10.06
C GLY A 527 -27.20 -9.36 10.29
N LEU A 528 -26.13 -8.63 10.66
CA LEU A 528 -24.85 -9.18 11.11
C LEU A 528 -24.48 -8.60 12.47
N GLU A 529 -24.26 -9.47 13.45
CA GLU A 529 -23.70 -9.14 14.74
C GLU A 529 -22.37 -9.86 14.94
N ALA A 530 -21.30 -9.12 15.19
CA ALA A 530 -20.00 -9.68 15.54
C ALA A 530 -19.36 -8.84 16.68
N PRO A 531 -19.75 -9.09 17.94
CA PRO A 531 -19.35 -8.27 19.09
C PRO A 531 -17.84 -8.18 19.29
N ASN A 532 -17.10 -9.24 18.97
CA ASN A 532 -15.63 -9.27 19.10
C ASN A 532 -14.89 -8.24 18.23
N ILE A 533 -15.52 -7.74 17.18
CA ILE A 533 -14.98 -6.76 16.23
C ILE A 533 -15.84 -5.50 16.13
N GLY A 534 -16.82 -5.34 17.04
CA GLY A 534 -17.66 -4.15 17.13
C GLY A 534 -18.60 -3.97 15.94
N VAL A 535 -19.13 -5.06 15.37
CA VAL A 535 -20.08 -5.04 14.25
C VAL A 535 -21.49 -5.35 14.75
N GLU A 536 -22.42 -4.45 14.44
CA GLU A 536 -23.87 -4.64 14.59
C GLU A 536 -24.53 -3.85 13.44
N LEU A 537 -24.86 -4.56 12.36
CA LEU A 537 -25.33 -3.96 11.11
C LEU A 537 -26.58 -4.66 10.60
N GLU A 538 -27.48 -3.88 10.01
CA GLU A 538 -28.75 -4.34 9.47
C GLU A 538 -29.01 -3.72 8.09
N TRP A 539 -29.54 -4.51 7.17
CA TRP A 539 -29.89 -4.06 5.83
C TRP A 539 -31.30 -4.50 5.44
N ASP A 540 -32.04 -3.60 4.85
CA ASP A 540 -33.34 -3.89 4.23
C ASP A 540 -33.11 -4.69 2.94
N ILE A 541 -33.64 -5.89 2.89
CA ILE A 541 -33.43 -6.84 1.80
C ILE A 541 -33.85 -6.26 0.46
N SER A 542 -34.94 -5.47 0.43
CA SER A 542 -35.47 -4.85 -0.80
C SER A 542 -34.56 -3.78 -1.40
N LYS A 543 -33.61 -3.28 -0.62
CA LYS A 543 -32.67 -2.22 -1.03
C LYS A 543 -31.32 -2.75 -1.46
N LEU A 544 -31.09 -4.07 -1.41
CA LEU A 544 -29.86 -4.68 -1.87
C LEU A 544 -29.81 -4.70 -3.40
N PRO A 545 -28.62 -4.66 -4.00
CA PRO A 545 -28.44 -4.52 -5.46
C PRO A 545 -28.63 -5.84 -6.24
N TRP A 546 -29.80 -6.45 -6.14
CA TRP A 546 -30.15 -7.73 -6.74
C TRP A 546 -29.97 -7.77 -8.26
N ASN A 547 -30.09 -6.62 -8.94
CA ASN A 547 -29.91 -6.47 -10.38
C ASN A 547 -28.46 -6.63 -10.86
N LEU A 548 -27.49 -6.67 -9.95
CA LEU A 548 -26.08 -6.88 -10.28
C LEU A 548 -25.65 -8.34 -10.21
N LEU A 549 -26.54 -9.22 -9.79
CA LEU A 549 -26.24 -10.65 -9.77
C LEU A 549 -26.22 -11.22 -11.20
N PRO A 550 -25.26 -12.11 -11.51
CA PRO A 550 -25.23 -12.78 -12.80
C PRO A 550 -26.52 -13.60 -12.98
N VAL A 551 -27.09 -13.55 -14.20
CA VAL A 551 -28.27 -14.35 -14.54
C VAL A 551 -27.81 -15.80 -14.70
N HIS A 552 -27.93 -16.60 -13.64
CA HIS A 552 -27.65 -18.03 -13.69
C HIS A 552 -28.93 -18.84 -13.94
N SER A 553 -28.83 -19.89 -14.74
CA SER A 553 -29.88 -20.90 -14.80
C SER A 553 -29.97 -21.63 -13.46
N ASN A 554 -31.18 -22.01 -13.05
CA ASN A 554 -31.46 -22.65 -11.75
C ASN A 554 -30.70 -23.97 -11.48
N SER A 555 -29.95 -24.51 -12.45
CA SER A 555 -29.15 -25.73 -12.32
C SER A 555 -27.74 -25.55 -11.79
N ASP A 556 -27.15 -24.34 -11.83
CA ASP A 556 -25.73 -24.12 -11.55
C ASP A 556 -25.45 -23.51 -10.17
N ARG A 557 -26.48 -23.34 -9.33
CA ARG A 557 -26.36 -22.70 -8.00
C ARG A 557 -25.57 -23.50 -6.96
N HIS A 558 -25.21 -24.73 -7.27
CA HIS A 558 -24.45 -25.61 -6.37
C HIS A 558 -22.94 -25.44 -6.45
N VAL A 559 -22.44 -24.61 -7.37
CA VAL A 559 -21.00 -24.40 -7.54
C VAL A 559 -20.66 -22.95 -7.20
N ALA A 560 -19.73 -22.74 -6.26
CA ALA A 560 -19.20 -21.42 -5.95
C ALA A 560 -18.50 -20.86 -7.20
N ASP A 561 -18.86 -19.64 -7.61
CA ASP A 561 -18.14 -18.93 -8.67
C ASP A 561 -16.68 -18.76 -8.25
N LYS A 562 -15.77 -19.22 -9.10
CA LYS A 562 -14.33 -19.17 -8.82
C LYS A 562 -13.77 -17.76 -8.84
N GLU A 563 -14.50 -16.80 -9.43
CA GLU A 563 -14.09 -15.41 -9.57
C GLU A 563 -15.10 -14.48 -8.90
N LEU A 564 -14.58 -13.39 -8.32
CA LEU A 564 -15.40 -12.35 -7.73
C LEU A 564 -16.16 -11.59 -8.83
N ASN A 565 -17.42 -11.23 -8.57
CA ASN A 565 -18.14 -10.24 -9.37
C ASN A 565 -17.71 -8.83 -8.93
N PRO A 566 -16.88 -8.10 -9.70
CA PRO A 566 -16.32 -6.83 -9.27
C PRO A 566 -17.39 -5.73 -9.07
N ALA A 567 -18.43 -5.74 -9.93
CA ALA A 567 -19.49 -4.73 -9.85
C ALA A 567 -20.34 -4.90 -8.59
N LEU A 568 -20.71 -6.14 -8.26
CA LEU A 568 -21.44 -6.45 -7.03
C LEU A 568 -20.61 -6.11 -5.79
N LEU A 569 -19.34 -6.54 -5.77
CA LEU A 569 -18.42 -6.29 -4.66
C LEU A 569 -18.29 -4.79 -4.38
N GLN A 570 -18.08 -3.98 -5.42
CA GLN A 570 -17.97 -2.53 -5.31
C GLN A 570 -19.21 -1.89 -4.67
N VAL A 571 -20.41 -2.30 -5.09
CA VAL A 571 -21.64 -1.72 -4.56
C VAL A 571 -21.86 -2.16 -3.11
N ILE A 572 -21.55 -3.41 -2.77
CA ILE A 572 -21.62 -3.89 -1.38
C ILE A 572 -20.63 -3.15 -0.48
N GLU A 573 -19.39 -2.94 -0.93
CA GLU A 573 -18.41 -2.12 -0.20
C GLU A 573 -18.96 -0.72 0.08
N ASN A 574 -19.61 -0.09 -0.88
CA ASN A 574 -20.24 1.21 -0.70
C ASN A 574 -21.40 1.17 0.31
N ILE A 575 -22.25 0.14 0.27
CA ILE A 575 -23.37 -0.03 1.22
C ILE A 575 -22.84 -0.18 2.65
N VAL A 576 -21.78 -1.00 2.84
CA VAL A 576 -21.18 -1.22 4.16
C VAL A 576 -20.44 0.03 4.66
N ASN A 577 -19.78 0.78 3.76
CA ASN A 577 -19.07 2.02 4.09
C ASN A 577 -19.97 3.18 4.58
N LEU A 578 -21.28 3.10 4.39
CA LEU A 578 -22.23 4.06 4.97
C LEU A 578 -22.33 3.98 6.50
N HIS A 579 -21.82 2.91 7.10
CA HIS A 579 -21.80 2.68 8.56
C HIS A 579 -20.43 3.07 9.13
N PHE A 580 -20.19 4.34 9.34
CA PHE A 580 -18.88 4.97 9.66
C PHE A 580 -18.22 4.56 10.99
N GLU A 581 -18.91 3.86 11.88
CA GLU A 581 -18.39 3.50 13.21
C GLU A 581 -17.66 2.14 13.26
N VAL A 582 -17.62 1.42 12.15
CA VAL A 582 -17.05 0.07 12.09
C VAL A 582 -15.58 0.12 11.69
N GLY A 583 -14.69 -0.47 12.49
CA GLY A 583 -13.25 -0.55 12.18
C GLY A 583 -12.97 -1.38 10.91
N LYS A 584 -11.77 -1.23 10.31
CA LYS A 584 -11.39 -1.89 9.04
C LYS A 584 -11.66 -3.40 9.00
N THR A 585 -11.43 -4.13 10.09
CA THR A 585 -11.70 -5.58 10.17
C THR A 585 -13.21 -5.87 10.16
N GLY A 586 -14.00 -5.06 10.84
CA GLY A 586 -15.44 -5.19 10.85
C GLY A 586 -16.07 -4.90 9.50
N MET A 587 -15.57 -3.88 8.79
CA MET A 587 -16.00 -3.58 7.43
C MET A 587 -15.76 -4.75 6.47
N ALA A 588 -14.57 -5.32 6.48
CA ALA A 588 -14.25 -6.46 5.61
C ALA A 588 -15.15 -7.67 5.90
N ALA A 589 -15.44 -7.97 7.18
CA ALA A 589 -16.35 -9.02 7.58
C ALA A 589 -17.79 -8.77 7.09
N ALA A 590 -18.29 -7.54 7.18
CA ALA A 590 -19.62 -7.16 6.72
C ALA A 590 -19.75 -7.22 5.19
N VAL A 591 -18.71 -6.83 4.45
CA VAL A 591 -18.66 -6.95 2.99
C VAL A 591 -18.72 -8.43 2.58
N ALA A 592 -17.91 -9.29 3.21
CA ALA A 592 -17.91 -10.71 2.92
C ALA A 592 -19.28 -11.36 3.25
N PHE A 593 -19.90 -10.96 4.36
CA PHE A 593 -21.24 -11.39 4.75
C PHE A 593 -22.29 -11.05 3.69
N LEU A 594 -22.42 -9.77 3.30
CA LEU A 594 -23.41 -9.36 2.30
C LEU A 594 -23.15 -9.96 0.92
N TYR A 595 -21.87 -10.05 0.53
CA TYR A 595 -21.49 -10.64 -0.74
C TYR A 595 -21.92 -12.10 -0.83
N LEU A 596 -21.62 -12.91 0.19
CA LEU A 596 -22.07 -14.30 0.25
C LEU A 596 -23.58 -14.41 0.35
N TYR A 597 -24.24 -13.56 1.15
CA TYR A 597 -25.69 -13.55 1.28
C TYR A 597 -26.38 -13.41 -0.08
N MET A 598 -25.99 -12.43 -0.86
CA MET A 598 -26.56 -12.16 -2.17
C MET A 598 -26.22 -13.25 -3.21
N MET A 599 -24.96 -13.68 -3.23
CA MET A 599 -24.50 -14.68 -4.19
C MET A 599 -25.15 -16.06 -3.95
N ILE A 600 -25.32 -16.47 -2.69
CA ILE A 600 -25.95 -17.75 -2.34
C ILE A 600 -27.47 -17.70 -2.53
N ALA A 601 -28.14 -16.58 -2.24
CA ALA A 601 -29.55 -16.37 -2.55
C ALA A 601 -29.83 -16.37 -4.05
N GLY A 602 -28.93 -15.78 -4.84
CA GLY A 602 -28.98 -15.75 -6.30
C GLY A 602 -29.99 -14.77 -6.90
N ASP A 603 -31.07 -14.45 -6.22
CA ASP A 603 -32.05 -13.42 -6.57
C ASP A 603 -32.89 -12.98 -5.37
N GLU A 604 -33.62 -11.86 -5.51
CA GLU A 604 -34.46 -11.29 -4.44
C GLU A 604 -35.58 -12.24 -3.97
N SER A 605 -36.11 -13.09 -4.84
CA SER A 605 -37.24 -13.97 -4.51
C SER A 605 -36.85 -15.14 -3.59
N ASN A 606 -35.56 -15.45 -3.54
CA ASN A 606 -34.98 -16.47 -2.65
C ASN A 606 -34.33 -15.86 -1.40
N ALA A 607 -34.33 -14.55 -1.25
CA ALA A 607 -33.74 -13.88 -0.11
C ALA A 607 -34.46 -14.27 1.19
N LEU A 608 -33.70 -14.52 2.26
CA LEU A 608 -34.20 -14.90 3.58
C LEU A 608 -33.95 -13.78 4.60
N SER A 609 -34.93 -13.59 5.49
CA SER A 609 -34.80 -12.63 6.60
C SER A 609 -34.27 -13.34 7.85
N PHE A 610 -33.09 -12.92 8.34
CA PHE A 610 -32.42 -13.47 9.52
C PHE A 610 -31.35 -12.52 10.06
N THR A 611 -30.86 -12.79 11.26
CA THR A 611 -29.62 -12.22 11.80
C THR A 611 -28.60 -13.34 12.00
N LEU A 612 -27.37 -13.12 11.54
CA LEU A 612 -26.22 -13.94 11.87
C LEU A 612 -25.42 -13.27 12.98
N THR A 613 -25.29 -13.95 14.12
CA THR A 613 -24.41 -13.55 15.22
C THR A 613 -23.17 -14.41 15.18
N ALA A 614 -21.97 -13.81 15.14
CA ALA A 614 -20.69 -14.51 15.10
C ALA A 614 -19.80 -14.09 16.27
N SER A 615 -19.20 -15.04 16.97
CA SER A 615 -18.24 -14.81 18.04
C SER A 615 -17.08 -15.80 17.98
N SER A 616 -15.88 -15.37 18.41
CA SER A 616 -14.67 -16.19 18.27
C SER A 616 -13.73 -16.01 19.46
N ASN A 617 -13.13 -17.12 19.94
CA ASN A 617 -12.02 -17.09 20.88
C ASN A 617 -10.64 -17.01 20.20
N LEU A 618 -10.60 -17.01 18.85
CA LEU A 618 -9.37 -16.81 18.08
C LEU A 618 -8.85 -15.38 18.25
N PRO A 619 -7.57 -15.18 18.55
CA PRO A 619 -6.93 -13.86 18.51
C PRO A 619 -7.00 -13.26 17.10
N ILE A 620 -7.49 -12.02 16.98
CA ILE A 620 -7.64 -11.32 15.69
C ILE A 620 -6.25 -10.88 15.19
N SER A 621 -5.99 -11.01 13.89
CA SER A 621 -4.72 -10.60 13.23
C SER A 621 -3.47 -11.34 13.72
N ALA A 622 -3.61 -12.37 14.54
CA ALA A 622 -2.50 -13.17 15.05
C ALA A 622 -2.00 -14.26 14.07
N GLY A 623 -2.65 -14.42 12.89
CA GLY A 623 -2.30 -15.42 11.87
C GLY A 623 -2.78 -16.82 12.15
N LEU A 624 -3.77 -16.95 13.01
CA LEU A 624 -4.38 -18.22 13.42
C LEU A 624 -5.62 -18.59 12.57
N GLY A 625 -5.82 -17.96 11.41
CA GLY A 625 -6.91 -18.32 10.48
C GLY A 625 -8.30 -17.89 10.94
N SER A 626 -8.42 -16.81 11.73
CA SER A 626 -9.72 -16.33 12.22
C SER A 626 -10.65 -15.89 11.08
N SER A 627 -10.13 -15.34 9.98
CA SER A 627 -10.91 -14.97 8.80
C SER A 627 -11.49 -16.21 8.12
N ALA A 628 -10.69 -17.26 7.91
CA ALA A 628 -11.13 -18.50 7.29
C ALA A 628 -12.17 -19.24 8.15
N ALA A 629 -12.00 -19.24 9.49
CA ALA A 629 -13.01 -19.77 10.40
C ALA A 629 -14.34 -19.00 10.31
N TYR A 630 -14.28 -17.66 10.26
CA TYR A 630 -15.45 -16.80 10.05
C TYR A 630 -16.10 -17.06 8.68
N SER A 631 -15.32 -17.06 7.61
CA SER A 631 -15.77 -17.33 6.23
C SER A 631 -16.47 -18.69 6.11
N THR A 632 -15.91 -19.72 6.78
CA THR A 632 -16.48 -21.07 6.82
C THR A 632 -17.81 -21.08 7.57
N CYS A 633 -17.91 -20.41 8.73
CA CYS A 633 -19.15 -20.29 9.48
C CYS A 633 -20.24 -19.59 8.67
N VAL A 634 -19.95 -18.45 8.06
CA VAL A 634 -20.90 -17.66 7.25
C VAL A 634 -21.39 -18.46 6.05
N ALA A 635 -20.47 -19.03 5.26
CA ALA A 635 -20.80 -19.81 4.07
C ALA A 635 -21.70 -21.00 4.44
N THR A 636 -21.34 -21.77 5.47
CA THR A 636 -22.11 -22.95 5.89
C THR A 636 -23.49 -22.55 6.42
N SER A 637 -23.57 -21.49 7.23
CA SER A 637 -24.86 -21.01 7.75
C SER A 637 -25.82 -20.63 6.62
N PHE A 638 -25.33 -19.98 5.57
CA PHE A 638 -26.17 -19.57 4.44
C PHE A 638 -26.55 -20.74 3.54
N LEU A 639 -25.63 -21.67 3.27
CA LEU A 639 -25.94 -22.87 2.50
C LEU A 639 -27.01 -23.75 3.18
N LEU A 640 -26.95 -23.87 4.51
CA LEU A 640 -27.97 -24.59 5.28
C LEU A 640 -29.30 -23.83 5.31
N ALA A 641 -29.28 -22.51 5.48
CA ALA A 641 -30.49 -21.69 5.48
C ALA A 641 -31.21 -21.74 4.13
N GLN A 642 -30.50 -21.74 3.03
CA GLN A 642 -31.02 -21.84 1.67
C GLN A 642 -31.33 -23.28 1.24
N GLN A 643 -31.18 -24.29 2.14
CA GLN A 643 -31.38 -25.69 1.85
C GLN A 643 -30.53 -26.27 0.72
N HIS A 644 -29.35 -25.65 0.46
CA HIS A 644 -28.36 -26.21 -0.43
C HIS A 644 -27.56 -27.35 0.23
N LEU A 645 -27.58 -27.39 1.55
CA LEU A 645 -27.02 -28.45 2.38
C LEU A 645 -28.08 -28.98 3.34
N ASN A 646 -27.94 -30.24 3.71
CA ASN A 646 -28.73 -30.87 4.78
C ASN A 646 -27.78 -31.22 5.92
N ILE A 647 -28.25 -31.00 7.17
CA ILE A 647 -27.48 -31.45 8.35
C ILE A 647 -27.51 -32.97 8.38
N PRO A 648 -26.37 -33.68 8.34
CA PRO A 648 -26.35 -35.13 8.42
C PRO A 648 -26.90 -35.62 9.76
N SER A 649 -27.38 -36.87 9.81
CA SER A 649 -27.75 -37.50 11.09
C SER A 649 -26.54 -37.57 12.01
N SER A 650 -26.78 -37.63 13.32
CA SER A 650 -25.71 -37.66 14.35
C SER A 650 -24.72 -38.84 14.20
N SER A 651 -25.04 -39.83 13.37
CA SER A 651 -24.21 -41.00 13.07
C SER A 651 -23.50 -40.92 11.71
N SER A 652 -23.74 -39.87 10.92
CA SER A 652 -23.19 -39.70 9.58
C SER A 652 -22.35 -38.41 9.48
N ARG A 653 -21.47 -38.32 8.48
CA ARG A 653 -20.65 -37.14 8.14
C ARG A 653 -21.18 -36.44 6.90
N PHE A 654 -20.77 -35.21 6.66
CA PHE A 654 -20.99 -34.55 5.39
C PHE A 654 -20.35 -35.32 4.23
N SER A 655 -21.01 -35.33 3.09
CA SER A 655 -20.44 -35.92 1.89
C SER A 655 -19.19 -35.14 1.43
N LYS A 656 -18.42 -35.77 0.55
CA LYS A 656 -17.28 -35.07 -0.06
C LYS A 656 -17.75 -33.88 -0.89
N GLU A 657 -18.83 -34.02 -1.61
CA GLU A 657 -19.46 -33.00 -2.43
C GLU A 657 -19.93 -31.81 -1.58
N ASP A 658 -20.56 -32.06 -0.42
CA ASP A 658 -20.95 -31.01 0.52
C ASP A 658 -19.74 -30.28 1.09
N THR A 659 -18.70 -31.04 1.45
CA THR A 659 -17.44 -30.49 1.97
C THR A 659 -16.73 -29.58 0.95
N ASP A 660 -16.67 -30.01 -0.31
CA ASP A 660 -16.05 -29.26 -1.41
C ASP A 660 -16.89 -28.01 -1.75
N LEU A 661 -18.21 -28.07 -1.66
CA LEU A 661 -19.12 -26.93 -1.82
C LEU A 661 -18.88 -25.87 -0.73
N ILE A 662 -18.82 -26.27 0.53
CA ILE A 662 -18.55 -25.37 1.67
C ILE A 662 -17.19 -24.72 1.50
N ASP A 663 -16.14 -25.49 1.16
CA ASP A 663 -14.78 -24.99 0.96
C ASP A 663 -14.72 -23.94 -0.18
N GLY A 664 -15.45 -24.18 -1.28
CA GLY A 664 -15.55 -23.26 -2.40
C GLY A 664 -16.15 -21.89 -2.00
N TRP A 665 -17.25 -21.89 -1.26
CA TRP A 665 -17.91 -20.66 -0.81
C TRP A 665 -17.11 -19.95 0.28
N ALA A 666 -16.50 -20.68 1.21
CA ALA A 666 -15.59 -20.11 2.20
C ALA A 666 -14.36 -19.48 1.55
N TYR A 667 -13.82 -20.10 0.51
CA TYR A 667 -12.72 -19.56 -0.27
C TYR A 667 -13.10 -18.27 -1.03
N LEU A 668 -14.32 -18.19 -1.54
CA LEU A 668 -14.83 -16.98 -2.18
C LEU A 668 -14.93 -15.83 -1.17
N ALA A 669 -15.39 -16.09 0.08
CA ALA A 669 -15.38 -15.09 1.15
C ALA A 669 -13.97 -14.62 1.49
N GLU A 670 -13.00 -15.53 1.55
CA GLU A 670 -11.59 -15.15 1.77
C GLU A 670 -11.00 -14.32 0.62
N LYS A 671 -11.44 -14.53 -0.63
CA LYS A 671 -11.08 -13.64 -1.73
C LYS A 671 -11.61 -12.22 -1.52
N VAL A 672 -12.81 -12.06 -1.00
CA VAL A 672 -13.35 -10.74 -0.61
C VAL A 672 -12.49 -10.11 0.49
N LEU A 673 -12.09 -10.88 1.49
CA LEU A 673 -11.31 -10.38 2.64
C LEU A 673 -9.85 -10.05 2.30
N HIS A 674 -9.20 -10.86 1.44
CA HIS A 674 -7.74 -10.85 1.27
C HIS A 674 -7.26 -10.78 -0.18
N GLY A 675 -8.15 -10.77 -1.16
CA GLY A 675 -7.86 -10.72 -2.59
C GLY A 675 -7.38 -12.05 -3.18
N ASN A 676 -6.22 -12.54 -2.80
CA ASN A 676 -5.63 -13.78 -3.33
C ASN A 676 -5.14 -14.72 -2.22
N PRO A 677 -6.05 -15.41 -1.50
CA PRO A 677 -5.71 -16.33 -0.43
C PRO A 677 -5.08 -17.62 -0.97
N SER A 678 -4.29 -18.31 -0.11
CA SER A 678 -3.65 -19.58 -0.46
C SER A 678 -4.62 -20.77 -0.50
N GLY A 679 -5.77 -20.66 0.14
CA GLY A 679 -6.76 -21.75 0.32
C GLY A 679 -6.44 -22.75 1.44
N ILE A 680 -5.25 -22.71 2.03
CA ILE A 680 -4.86 -23.62 3.13
C ILE A 680 -5.73 -23.39 4.36
N ASP A 681 -5.91 -22.12 4.71
CA ASP A 681 -6.64 -21.72 5.92
C ASP A 681 -8.10 -22.20 5.84
N ASN A 682 -8.74 -22.11 4.67
CA ASN A 682 -10.09 -22.61 4.43
C ASN A 682 -10.15 -24.13 4.50
N ALA A 683 -9.24 -24.82 3.80
CA ALA A 683 -9.21 -26.29 3.80
C ALA A 683 -9.11 -26.85 5.21
N ILE A 684 -8.34 -26.22 6.10
CA ILE A 684 -8.21 -26.63 7.51
C ILE A 684 -9.46 -26.25 8.32
N ALA A 685 -10.01 -25.05 8.12
CA ALA A 685 -11.23 -24.66 8.83
C ALA A 685 -12.42 -25.57 8.48
N VAL A 686 -12.49 -26.03 7.24
CA VAL A 686 -13.54 -26.95 6.77
C VAL A 686 -13.26 -28.39 7.21
N ARG A 687 -12.09 -28.94 6.89
CA ARG A 687 -11.79 -30.38 7.03
C ARG A 687 -11.20 -30.76 8.39
N GLY A 688 -10.60 -29.79 9.13
CA GLY A 688 -9.89 -30.09 10.36
C GLY A 688 -8.58 -30.84 10.15
N GLY A 689 -8.09 -31.48 11.21
CA GLY A 689 -6.91 -32.32 11.18
C GLY A 689 -5.63 -31.56 10.85
N ALA A 690 -4.76 -32.20 10.07
CA ALA A 690 -3.49 -31.61 9.63
C ALA A 690 -3.25 -31.86 8.14
N VAL A 691 -2.60 -30.90 7.46
CA VAL A 691 -2.25 -30.99 6.03
C VAL A 691 -0.79 -30.58 5.79
N ALA A 692 -0.15 -31.25 4.85
CA ALA A 692 1.11 -30.85 4.27
C ALA A 692 0.84 -30.08 2.98
N PHE A 693 1.34 -28.85 2.89
CA PHE A 693 1.17 -27.99 1.72
C PHE A 693 2.52 -27.61 1.13
N THR A 694 2.66 -27.80 -0.17
CA THR A 694 3.84 -27.34 -0.93
C THR A 694 3.39 -26.42 -2.05
N ARG A 695 4.02 -25.25 -2.14
CA ARG A 695 3.77 -24.31 -3.25
C ARG A 695 4.52 -24.78 -4.50
N SER A 696 3.83 -24.76 -5.65
CA SER A 696 4.50 -25.09 -6.94
C SER A 696 5.58 -24.07 -7.25
N MET A 697 6.85 -24.45 -7.13
CA MET A 697 8.02 -23.59 -7.37
C MET A 697 9.27 -24.44 -7.61
N GLY A 698 10.17 -23.98 -8.51
CA GLY A 698 11.50 -24.57 -8.66
C GLY A 698 11.53 -26.05 -9.07
N GLY A 699 10.53 -26.52 -9.85
CA GLY A 699 10.45 -27.93 -10.30
C GLY A 699 9.76 -28.87 -9.30
N ARG A 700 9.34 -28.41 -8.13
CA ARG A 700 8.50 -29.17 -7.20
C ARG A 700 7.03 -29.03 -7.57
N LYS A 701 6.31 -30.16 -7.61
CA LYS A 701 4.87 -30.20 -7.85
C LYS A 701 4.16 -29.67 -6.59
N GLY A 702 3.37 -28.62 -6.73
CA GLY A 702 2.52 -28.14 -5.64
C GLY A 702 1.46 -29.17 -5.28
N GLY A 703 1.05 -29.23 -4.01
CA GLY A 703 0.01 -30.12 -3.54
C GLY A 703 -0.46 -29.77 -2.14
N LEU A 704 -1.60 -30.32 -1.78
CA LEU A 704 -2.17 -30.27 -0.44
C LEU A 704 -2.54 -31.71 -0.07
N ASP A 705 -1.77 -32.31 0.82
CA ASP A 705 -1.92 -33.71 1.24
C ASP A 705 -2.37 -33.78 2.70
N GLY A 706 -3.48 -34.47 2.98
CA GLY A 706 -3.96 -34.71 4.34
C GLY A 706 -3.02 -35.67 5.10
N LEU A 707 -2.67 -35.32 6.33
CA LEU A 707 -1.93 -36.21 7.23
C LEU A 707 -2.92 -37.16 7.93
N SER A 708 -3.03 -38.38 7.43
CA SER A 708 -3.80 -39.44 8.07
C SER A 708 -3.15 -39.89 9.37
N ASN A 709 -3.91 -40.19 10.40
CA ASN A 709 -3.45 -40.65 11.72
C ASN A 709 -2.80 -39.57 12.61
N PHE A 710 -3.06 -38.29 12.35
CA PHE A 710 -2.55 -37.21 13.19
C PHE A 710 -3.06 -37.34 14.63
N SER A 711 -2.17 -37.51 15.59
CA SER A 711 -2.50 -37.57 17.00
C SER A 711 -2.59 -36.16 17.58
N SER A 712 -3.64 -35.87 18.34
CA SER A 712 -3.81 -34.58 19.02
C SER A 712 -2.60 -34.22 19.89
N ILE A 713 -2.14 -32.97 19.81
CA ILE A 713 -0.96 -32.44 20.53
C ILE A 713 -1.39 -31.22 21.33
N ARG A 714 -0.99 -31.15 22.60
CA ARG A 714 -1.25 -29.99 23.46
C ARG A 714 -0.23 -28.89 23.19
N LEU A 715 -0.69 -27.67 23.02
CA LEU A 715 0.15 -26.50 22.80
C LEU A 715 -0.31 -25.30 23.64
N LEU A 716 0.66 -24.45 23.96
CA LEU A 716 0.39 -23.08 24.41
C LEU A 716 0.71 -22.11 23.28
N LEU A 717 -0.31 -21.46 22.74
CA LEU A 717 -0.18 -20.40 21.75
C LEU A 717 -0.11 -19.06 22.46
N THR A 718 1.02 -18.38 22.36
CA THR A 718 1.25 -17.10 23.06
C THR A 718 1.27 -15.95 22.06
N ASN A 719 0.27 -15.08 22.12
CA ASN A 719 0.19 -13.88 21.29
C ASN A 719 1.04 -12.76 21.89
N THR A 720 1.99 -12.23 21.11
CA THR A 720 2.88 -11.15 21.54
C THR A 720 2.22 -9.78 21.57
N LEU A 721 1.03 -9.61 20.99
CA LEU A 721 0.33 -8.34 20.74
C LEU A 721 1.12 -7.35 19.86
N VAL A 722 2.23 -7.78 19.28
CA VAL A 722 3.03 -6.98 18.34
C VAL A 722 2.44 -7.08 16.94
N PRO A 723 2.05 -5.95 16.33
CA PRO A 723 1.58 -5.93 14.94
C PRO A 723 2.70 -6.41 14.00
N ARG A 724 2.33 -7.17 12.96
CA ARG A 724 3.29 -7.71 12.00
C ARG A 724 2.98 -7.26 10.58
N ASP A 725 4.03 -7.06 9.80
CA ASP A 725 3.96 -6.83 8.36
C ASP A 725 4.55 -8.04 7.61
N THR A 726 3.66 -8.96 7.24
CA THR A 726 4.03 -10.16 6.50
C THR A 726 4.69 -9.84 5.16
N LYS A 727 4.24 -8.78 4.45
CA LYS A 727 4.79 -8.41 3.13
C LYS A 727 6.24 -7.95 3.25
N SER A 728 6.53 -7.10 4.22
CA SER A 728 7.89 -6.60 4.49
C SER A 728 8.85 -7.74 4.86
N LEU A 729 8.42 -8.66 5.72
CA LEU A 729 9.24 -9.81 6.12
C LEU A 729 9.55 -10.75 4.96
N VAL A 730 8.57 -11.07 4.12
CA VAL A 730 8.76 -11.90 2.92
C VAL A 730 9.70 -11.22 1.92
N ALA A 731 9.55 -9.91 1.73
CA ALA A 731 10.46 -9.12 0.88
C ALA A 731 11.89 -9.11 1.44
N GLY A 732 12.05 -8.98 2.77
CA GLY A 732 13.34 -9.03 3.46
C GLY A 732 14.10 -10.33 3.25
N VAL A 733 13.43 -11.49 3.43
CA VAL A 733 14.05 -12.80 3.16
C VAL A 733 14.35 -12.99 1.68
N SER A 734 13.48 -12.52 0.78
CA SER A 734 13.73 -12.56 -0.66
C SER A 734 14.97 -11.74 -1.04
N ALA A 735 15.14 -10.55 -0.47
CA ALA A 735 16.32 -9.71 -0.67
C ALA A 735 17.58 -10.37 -0.10
N LYS A 736 17.51 -10.95 1.11
CA LYS A 736 18.62 -11.71 1.71
C LYS A 736 19.00 -12.93 0.87
N ARG A 737 18.03 -13.62 0.29
CA ARG A 737 18.25 -14.75 -0.61
C ARG A 737 18.98 -14.35 -1.89
N LEU A 738 18.71 -13.14 -2.41
CA LEU A 738 19.43 -12.59 -3.56
C LEU A 738 20.86 -12.19 -3.19
N ALA A 739 21.08 -11.63 -2.00
CA ALA A 739 22.39 -11.21 -1.53
C ALA A 739 23.30 -12.39 -1.12
N GLU A 740 22.74 -13.39 -0.45
CA GLU A 740 23.45 -14.53 0.14
C GLU A 740 22.77 -15.87 -0.26
N PRO A 741 22.71 -16.22 -1.56
CA PRO A 741 21.88 -17.33 -2.03
C PRO A 741 22.29 -18.69 -1.44
N THR A 742 23.58 -18.93 -1.26
CA THR A 742 24.08 -20.20 -0.70
C THR A 742 23.64 -20.38 0.75
N VAL A 743 23.77 -19.33 1.58
CA VAL A 743 23.41 -19.39 2.99
C VAL A 743 21.90 -19.56 3.16
N VAL A 744 21.12 -18.72 2.49
CA VAL A 744 19.65 -18.75 2.63
C VAL A 744 19.05 -20.04 2.06
N ASN A 745 19.54 -20.55 0.92
CA ASN A 745 19.08 -21.82 0.39
C ASN A 745 19.42 -22.99 1.32
N SER A 746 20.61 -23.01 1.94
CA SER A 746 20.95 -24.05 2.92
C SER A 746 20.02 -24.04 4.14
N ILE A 747 19.61 -22.86 4.60
CA ILE A 747 18.64 -22.74 5.69
C ILE A 747 17.26 -23.25 5.24
N LEU A 748 16.80 -22.88 4.04
CA LEU A 748 15.52 -23.34 3.49
C LEU A 748 15.52 -24.87 3.29
N ASP A 749 16.62 -25.46 2.84
CA ASP A 749 16.79 -26.91 2.69
C ASP A 749 16.75 -27.61 4.07
N ALA A 750 17.38 -27.03 5.10
CA ALA A 750 17.31 -27.54 6.46
C ALA A 750 15.87 -27.51 7.02
N ILE A 751 15.13 -26.43 6.78
CA ILE A 751 13.70 -26.34 7.15
C ILE A 751 12.88 -27.38 6.38
N GLN A 752 13.19 -27.65 5.10
CA GLN A 752 12.53 -28.71 4.33
C GLN A 752 12.74 -30.08 4.96
N VAL A 753 13.97 -30.42 5.36
CA VAL A 753 14.27 -31.68 6.03
C VAL A 753 13.47 -31.83 7.34
N ILE A 754 13.37 -30.75 8.12
CA ILE A 754 12.55 -30.72 9.34
C ILE A 754 11.07 -30.97 9.01
N SER A 755 10.55 -30.31 7.96
CA SER A 755 9.15 -30.49 7.53
C SER A 755 8.89 -31.92 7.03
N ASP A 756 9.79 -32.52 6.26
CA ASP A 756 9.66 -33.89 5.75
C ASP A 756 9.66 -34.90 6.89
N GLU A 757 10.56 -34.72 7.87
CA GLU A 757 10.60 -35.57 9.05
C GLU A 757 9.32 -35.43 9.89
N ALA A 758 8.86 -34.19 10.12
CA ALA A 758 7.63 -33.95 10.84
C ALA A 758 6.39 -34.53 10.12
N CYS A 759 6.32 -34.46 8.78
CA CYS A 759 5.28 -35.15 7.99
C CYS A 759 5.30 -36.67 8.24
N SER A 760 6.49 -37.28 8.23
CA SER A 760 6.64 -38.71 8.48
C SER A 760 6.25 -39.12 9.89
N LEU A 761 6.58 -38.30 10.89
CA LEU A 761 6.24 -38.54 12.30
C LEU A 761 4.74 -38.38 12.58
N LEU A 762 4.10 -37.42 11.93
CA LEU A 762 2.70 -37.02 12.22
C LEU A 762 1.66 -37.71 11.32
N GLY A 763 2.07 -38.20 10.14
CA GLY A 763 1.17 -38.83 9.16
C GLY A 763 1.59 -40.23 8.73
N GLY A 764 2.64 -40.81 9.32
CA GLY A 764 3.19 -42.12 8.93
C GLY A 764 2.34 -43.31 9.34
N ASP A 765 2.44 -44.41 8.58
CA ASP A 765 1.68 -45.65 8.82
C ASP A 765 2.08 -46.39 10.12
N LYS A 766 3.20 -46.03 10.72
CA LYS A 766 3.70 -46.61 11.97
C LYS A 766 3.87 -45.48 13.00
N PRO A 767 2.87 -45.21 13.84
CA PRO A 767 2.99 -44.20 14.90
C PRO A 767 4.11 -44.61 15.89
N LEU A 768 4.95 -43.64 16.26
CA LEU A 768 5.87 -43.79 17.38
C LEU A 768 5.10 -43.89 18.69
N GLU A 769 5.74 -44.48 19.71
CA GLU A 769 5.24 -44.30 21.07
C GLU A 769 5.09 -42.82 21.42
N ARG A 770 4.01 -42.44 22.09
CA ARG A 770 3.64 -41.06 22.37
C ARG A 770 4.79 -40.22 22.97
N LYS A 771 5.50 -40.77 23.93
CA LYS A 771 6.62 -40.09 24.59
C LYS A 771 7.80 -39.86 23.64
N ALA A 772 8.10 -40.84 22.81
CA ALA A 772 9.15 -40.71 21.79
C ALA A 772 8.77 -39.70 20.69
N LEU A 773 7.50 -39.67 20.30
CA LEU A 773 6.95 -38.69 19.36
C LEU A 773 7.14 -37.25 19.89
N LEU A 774 6.70 -36.99 21.13
CA LEU A 774 6.80 -35.66 21.73
C LEU A 774 8.26 -35.21 21.86
N ALA A 775 9.16 -36.07 22.35
CA ALA A 775 10.59 -35.75 22.46
C ALA A 775 11.23 -35.44 21.10
N ARG A 776 10.81 -36.12 20.02
CA ARG A 776 11.31 -35.81 18.68
C ARG A 776 10.77 -34.47 18.15
N LEU A 777 9.49 -34.19 18.39
CA LEU A 777 8.88 -32.90 18.02
C LEU A 777 9.52 -31.72 18.76
N GLU A 778 9.87 -31.89 20.04
CA GLU A 778 10.63 -30.89 20.82
C GLU A 778 11.94 -30.53 20.12
N ALA A 779 12.72 -31.54 19.71
CA ALA A 779 13.97 -31.32 19.01
C ALA A 779 13.77 -30.59 17.67
N LEU A 780 12.74 -30.96 16.89
CA LEU A 780 12.42 -30.30 15.62
C LEU A 780 11.93 -28.86 15.82
N ILE A 781 11.15 -28.58 16.86
CA ILE A 781 10.67 -27.24 17.22
C ILE A 781 11.85 -26.31 17.51
N VAL A 782 12.79 -26.75 18.35
CA VAL A 782 13.97 -25.95 18.70
C VAL A 782 14.86 -25.70 17.46
N SER A 783 15.10 -26.74 16.66
CA SER A 783 15.92 -26.61 15.46
C SER A 783 15.27 -25.68 14.42
N ASN A 784 13.97 -25.82 14.19
CA ASN A 784 13.23 -24.97 13.25
C ASN A 784 13.26 -23.49 13.68
N HIS A 785 13.10 -23.22 14.99
CA HIS A 785 13.18 -21.86 15.51
C HIS A 785 14.55 -21.22 15.24
N GLN A 786 15.63 -21.96 15.48
CA GLN A 786 17.00 -21.47 15.20
C GLN A 786 17.18 -21.09 13.71
N HIS A 787 16.65 -21.89 12.78
CA HIS A 787 16.70 -21.56 11.36
C HIS A 787 15.87 -20.33 11.00
N LEU A 788 14.71 -20.13 11.63
CA LEU A 788 13.87 -18.95 11.43
C LEU A 788 14.54 -17.68 11.99
N VAL A 789 15.25 -17.77 13.11
CA VAL A 789 16.09 -16.69 13.63
C VAL A 789 17.21 -16.34 12.64
N GLN A 790 17.89 -17.35 12.09
CA GLN A 790 18.94 -17.15 11.06
C GLN A 790 18.42 -16.53 9.78
N LEU A 791 17.18 -16.81 9.38
CA LEU A 791 16.51 -16.12 8.28
C LEU A 791 16.23 -14.64 8.58
N GLY A 792 16.21 -14.24 9.85
CA GLY A 792 15.95 -12.87 10.30
C GLY A 792 14.46 -12.56 10.42
N VAL A 793 13.61 -13.58 10.65
CA VAL A 793 12.15 -13.40 10.77
C VAL A 793 11.65 -13.44 12.22
N SER A 794 12.53 -13.51 13.21
CA SER A 794 12.14 -13.44 14.63
C SER A 794 11.95 -11.98 15.12
N HIS A 795 11.55 -11.83 16.36
CA HIS A 795 11.32 -10.55 17.04
C HIS A 795 11.71 -10.67 18.52
N PRO A 796 12.22 -9.60 19.17
CA PRO A 796 12.60 -9.64 20.59
C PRO A 796 11.52 -10.19 21.53
N SER A 797 10.24 -9.88 21.27
CA SER A 797 9.12 -10.42 22.06
C SER A 797 8.95 -11.93 21.87
N LEU A 798 9.22 -12.48 20.68
CA LEU A 798 9.19 -13.93 20.43
C LEU A 798 10.35 -14.62 21.12
N GLU A 799 11.56 -14.03 21.06
CA GLU A 799 12.74 -14.54 21.76
C GLU A 799 12.54 -14.52 23.28
N MET A 800 11.87 -13.51 23.80
CA MET A 800 11.52 -13.45 25.23
C MET A 800 10.62 -14.62 25.65
N ILE A 801 9.61 -14.96 24.85
CA ILE A 801 8.76 -16.12 25.10
C ILE A 801 9.58 -17.41 25.07
N VAL A 802 10.46 -17.59 24.06
CA VAL A 802 11.32 -18.76 23.93
C VAL A 802 12.23 -18.92 25.16
N VAL A 803 12.87 -17.83 25.58
CA VAL A 803 13.75 -17.84 26.76
C VAL A 803 12.96 -18.15 28.05
N SER A 804 11.79 -17.52 28.23
CA SER A 804 10.97 -17.69 29.44
C SER A 804 10.44 -19.12 29.58
N THR A 805 10.12 -19.80 28.48
CA THR A 805 9.59 -21.17 28.50
C THR A 805 10.70 -22.24 28.52
N ALA A 806 11.91 -21.93 28.02
CA ALA A 806 13.04 -22.87 28.01
C ALA A 806 13.80 -22.95 29.34
N GLN A 807 13.64 -21.99 30.25
CA GLN A 807 14.34 -21.97 31.56
C GLN A 807 13.77 -22.97 32.54
N ASP A 808 14.62 -23.41 33.50
CA ASP A 808 14.18 -24.15 34.70
C ASP A 808 13.10 -23.35 35.47
N PRO A 809 12.05 -23.99 35.99
CA PRO A 809 11.78 -25.44 36.00
C PRO A 809 10.98 -25.93 34.79
N PHE A 810 10.71 -25.12 33.77
CA PHE A 810 9.75 -25.43 32.70
C PHE A 810 10.36 -26.31 31.61
N CYS A 811 11.53 -25.95 31.07
CA CYS A 811 12.26 -26.69 30.02
C CYS A 811 11.39 -27.06 28.79
N LEU A 812 10.53 -26.13 28.36
CA LEU A 812 9.60 -26.36 27.26
C LEU A 812 10.16 -25.89 25.92
N ALA A 813 9.89 -26.64 24.86
CA ALA A 813 10.28 -26.29 23.49
C ALA A 813 9.30 -25.29 22.86
N THR A 814 9.82 -24.15 22.45
CA THR A 814 9.05 -23.05 21.88
C THR A 814 9.64 -22.56 20.56
N LYS A 815 8.79 -22.14 19.63
CA LYS A 815 9.16 -21.50 18.37
C LYS A 815 8.14 -20.46 17.94
N LEU A 816 8.55 -19.54 17.05
CA LEU A 816 7.61 -18.66 16.38
C LEU A 816 6.70 -19.46 15.41
N THR A 817 5.52 -18.94 15.09
CA THR A 817 4.64 -19.48 14.06
C THR A 817 4.13 -18.39 13.11
N GLY A 818 3.86 -18.76 11.86
CA GLY A 818 3.41 -17.85 10.80
C GLY A 818 4.55 -17.08 10.13
N ALA A 819 4.36 -15.78 9.87
CA ALA A 819 5.36 -14.98 9.16
C ALA A 819 6.53 -14.50 10.03
N GLY A 820 6.41 -14.54 11.35
CA GLY A 820 7.38 -13.92 12.27
C GLY A 820 7.19 -12.42 12.43
N GLY A 821 8.20 -11.73 12.98
CA GLY A 821 8.19 -10.29 13.23
C GLY A 821 7.20 -9.81 14.30
N GLY A 822 6.72 -10.70 15.14
CA GLY A 822 5.64 -10.55 16.12
C GLY A 822 4.60 -11.67 15.95
N GLY A 823 3.34 -11.42 16.31
CA GLY A 823 2.27 -12.41 16.23
C GLY A 823 2.36 -13.47 17.33
N CYS A 824 2.36 -14.77 17.01
CA CYS A 824 2.32 -15.84 17.99
C CYS A 824 3.60 -16.68 18.07
N ALA A 825 3.90 -17.14 19.27
CA ALA A 825 4.79 -18.26 19.54
C ALA A 825 3.99 -19.51 19.86
N LEU A 826 4.57 -20.67 19.59
CA LEU A 826 4.00 -22.01 19.81
C LEU A 826 4.93 -22.75 20.78
N THR A 827 4.41 -23.14 21.93
CA THR A 827 5.13 -23.94 22.94
C THR A 827 4.50 -25.32 23.05
N LEU A 828 5.29 -26.38 22.90
CA LEU A 828 4.83 -27.75 23.05
C LEU A 828 4.64 -28.07 24.54
N ILE A 829 3.48 -28.64 24.88
CA ILE A 829 3.14 -29.01 26.25
C ILE A 829 3.15 -30.52 26.37
N PRO A 830 4.10 -31.12 27.10
CA PRO A 830 4.15 -32.55 27.38
C PRO A 830 2.87 -33.02 28.11
N ASP A 831 2.45 -34.27 27.82
CA ASP A 831 1.24 -34.81 28.42
C ASP A 831 1.35 -34.99 29.93
N ASP A 832 2.58 -35.18 30.45
CA ASP A 832 2.88 -35.40 31.87
C ASP A 832 3.25 -34.10 32.62
N LEU A 833 3.15 -32.90 31.95
CA LEU A 833 3.42 -31.62 32.61
C LEU A 833 2.35 -31.34 33.69
N PRO A 834 2.73 -31.15 34.97
CA PRO A 834 1.80 -30.82 36.03
C PRO A 834 1.00 -29.55 35.75
N GLN A 835 -0.27 -29.51 36.06
CA GLN A 835 -1.11 -28.33 35.88
C GLN A 835 -0.55 -27.10 36.60
N SER A 836 0.01 -27.28 37.80
CA SER A 836 0.66 -26.16 38.52
C SER A 836 1.88 -25.55 37.81
N SER A 837 2.61 -26.37 37.07
CA SER A 837 3.73 -25.85 36.22
C SER A 837 3.20 -25.12 35.00
N LEU A 838 2.14 -25.61 34.38
CA LEU A 838 1.47 -24.94 33.27
C LEU A 838 0.91 -23.57 33.69
N ASP A 839 0.25 -23.51 34.85
CA ASP A 839 -0.31 -22.27 35.41
C ASP A 839 0.80 -21.24 35.69
N GLN A 840 1.97 -21.69 36.18
CA GLN A 840 3.13 -20.84 36.39
C GLN A 840 3.71 -20.29 35.08
N VAL A 841 3.82 -21.11 34.04
CA VAL A 841 4.27 -20.65 32.69
C VAL A 841 3.31 -19.59 32.16
N ILE A 842 2.00 -19.85 32.23
CA ILE A 842 0.96 -18.89 31.82
C ILE A 842 1.15 -17.57 32.57
N GLN A 843 1.27 -17.61 33.90
CA GLN A 843 1.43 -16.42 34.72
C GLN A 843 2.73 -15.64 34.37
N VAL A 844 3.85 -16.33 34.11
CA VAL A 844 5.10 -15.69 33.69
C VAL A 844 4.91 -14.97 32.36
N LEU A 845 4.24 -15.57 31.39
CA LEU A 845 3.99 -14.96 30.08
C LEU A 845 3.04 -13.77 30.18
N GLU A 846 1.98 -13.88 30.98
CA GLU A 846 1.04 -12.76 31.26
C GLU A 846 1.74 -11.59 31.95
N ASN A 847 2.64 -11.83 32.89
CA ASN A 847 3.42 -10.79 33.56
C ASN A 847 4.35 -10.03 32.59
N HIS A 848 4.72 -10.63 31.47
CA HIS A 848 5.45 -9.96 30.38
C HIS A 848 4.49 -9.23 29.41
N GLY A 849 3.19 -9.25 29.66
CA GLY A 849 2.18 -8.59 28.83
C GLY A 849 1.76 -9.40 27.59
N PHE A 850 2.08 -10.70 27.53
CA PHE A 850 1.66 -11.60 26.46
C PHE A 850 0.30 -12.23 26.77
N GLN A 851 -0.35 -12.77 25.76
CA GLN A 851 -1.63 -13.50 25.89
C GLN A 851 -1.43 -14.98 25.54
N PRO A 852 -1.22 -15.87 26.52
CA PRO A 852 -1.13 -17.31 26.31
C PRO A 852 -2.52 -17.94 26.20
N HIS A 853 -2.71 -18.88 25.25
CA HIS A 853 -3.92 -19.65 25.01
C HIS A 853 -3.57 -21.14 24.93
N LEU A 854 -4.04 -21.93 25.91
CA LEU A 854 -3.90 -23.37 25.86
C LEU A 854 -4.85 -23.94 24.80
N THR A 855 -4.35 -24.79 23.92
CA THR A 855 -5.13 -25.39 22.84
C THR A 855 -4.60 -26.77 22.48
N THR A 856 -5.36 -27.49 21.66
CA THR A 856 -4.95 -28.76 21.07
C THR A 856 -4.90 -28.65 19.55
N LEU A 857 -3.99 -29.38 18.93
CA LEU A 857 -3.85 -29.50 17.49
C LEU A 857 -4.56 -30.73 16.93
N GLY A 858 -4.99 -30.65 15.67
CA GLY A 858 -5.55 -31.79 14.93
C GLY A 858 -6.99 -32.11 15.32
N GLY A 859 -7.68 -31.13 15.88
CA GLY A 859 -9.10 -31.23 16.22
C GLY A 859 -10.01 -31.30 14.98
N PRO A 860 -11.34 -31.52 15.19
CA PRO A 860 -12.31 -31.62 14.10
C PRO A 860 -12.42 -30.31 13.32
N GLY A 861 -12.78 -30.39 12.06
CA GLY A 861 -13.06 -29.28 11.19
C GLY A 861 -14.36 -28.55 11.54
N LEU A 862 -15.07 -28.14 10.51
CA LEU A 862 -16.40 -27.56 10.63
C LEU A 862 -17.34 -28.46 11.41
N GLY A 863 -18.06 -27.90 12.36
CA GLY A 863 -19.15 -28.55 13.12
C GLY A 863 -20.47 -27.81 12.92
N VAL A 864 -21.55 -28.58 12.84
CA VAL A 864 -22.91 -28.07 12.83
C VAL A 864 -23.71 -28.74 13.96
N LEU A 865 -24.48 -27.94 14.68
CA LEU A 865 -25.33 -28.49 15.76
C LEU A 865 -26.44 -29.35 15.18
N ALA A 866 -26.53 -30.61 15.60
CA ALA A 866 -27.61 -31.51 15.19
C ALA A 866 -28.96 -31.00 15.67
N GLN A 867 -29.98 -31.07 14.78
CA GLN A 867 -31.36 -30.77 15.22
C GLN A 867 -31.86 -31.90 16.09
N PRO A 868 -32.66 -31.62 17.13
CA PRO A 868 -33.31 -32.68 17.92
C PRO A 868 -34.17 -33.54 16.99
N THR A 869 -33.96 -34.83 16.98
CA THR A 869 -34.80 -35.75 16.22
C THR A 869 -36.25 -35.61 16.72
N GLN A 870 -37.16 -35.16 15.85
CA GLN A 870 -38.59 -35.25 16.16
C GLN A 870 -38.93 -36.76 16.34
N MET A 871 -39.08 -37.19 17.57
CA MET A 871 -39.65 -38.51 17.83
C MET A 871 -41.03 -38.55 17.21
N SER A 872 -41.24 -39.44 16.26
CA SER A 872 -42.56 -39.77 15.72
C SER A 872 -43.49 -40.10 16.88
N GLU A 873 -44.61 -39.39 17.00
CA GLU A 873 -45.74 -39.78 17.85
C GLU A 873 -46.27 -41.13 17.38
N LYS A 874 -45.71 -42.18 17.91
CA LYS A 874 -46.32 -43.51 18.00
C LYS A 874 -45.44 -44.39 18.88
N ASP A 875 -45.63 -44.28 20.16
CA ASP A 875 -45.62 -45.39 21.15
C ASP A 875 -45.90 -44.79 22.53
N ASP A 876 -47.17 -44.79 22.88
CA ASP A 876 -47.65 -44.72 24.24
C ASP A 876 -47.21 -46.01 24.98
N ASP A 877 -46.37 -45.93 25.97
CA ASP A 877 -46.56 -46.44 27.33
C ASP A 877 -45.24 -46.41 28.15
N LYS A 878 -45.32 -45.65 29.26
CA LYS A 878 -44.59 -45.88 30.51
C LYS A 878 -43.06 -45.77 30.54
N VAL A 879 -42.51 -44.53 30.72
CA VAL A 879 -41.44 -44.35 31.73
C VAL A 879 -41.58 -42.95 32.36
N LYS A 880 -41.65 -42.94 33.70
CA LYS A 880 -41.68 -41.72 34.53
C LYS A 880 -40.42 -40.92 34.34
N THR A 881 -40.60 -39.69 33.95
CA THR A 881 -39.55 -38.65 33.90
C THR A 881 -39.25 -38.16 35.32
N PRO A 882 -37.95 -37.86 35.63
CA PRO A 882 -37.62 -37.02 36.79
C PRO A 882 -37.94 -35.56 36.45
N GLU A 883 -38.57 -34.87 37.39
CA GLU A 883 -38.85 -33.44 37.32
C GLU A 883 -37.56 -32.65 37.10
N MET A 884 -37.39 -32.04 35.90
CA MET A 884 -36.43 -30.99 35.66
C MET A 884 -37.06 -29.64 36.00
N SER A 885 -36.39 -28.88 36.87
CA SER A 885 -36.71 -27.52 37.24
C SER A 885 -36.79 -26.63 36.00
N GLU A 886 -37.88 -25.89 35.85
CA GLU A 886 -38.13 -24.87 34.82
C GLU A 886 -37.08 -23.74 34.87
N GLY A 887 -36.08 -23.81 34.00
CA GLY A 887 -35.35 -22.65 33.51
C GLY A 887 -35.68 -22.52 32.03
N MET A 888 -36.27 -21.37 31.60
CA MET A 888 -36.46 -21.11 30.18
C MET A 888 -35.12 -21.21 29.45
N PRO A 889 -35.03 -21.93 28.31
CA PRO A 889 -33.78 -21.96 27.55
C PRO A 889 -33.49 -20.56 27.06
N VAL A 890 -32.29 -20.03 27.42
CA VAL A 890 -31.78 -18.76 26.89
C VAL A 890 -31.74 -18.89 25.39
N PRO A 891 -32.29 -17.94 24.61
CA PRO A 891 -32.20 -17.98 23.16
C PRO A 891 -30.74 -18.16 22.72
N LYS A 892 -30.46 -19.12 21.84
CA LYS A 892 -29.09 -19.46 21.36
C LYS A 892 -28.32 -18.25 20.91
N ARG A 893 -28.98 -17.28 20.24
CA ARG A 893 -28.44 -15.99 19.82
C ARG A 893 -27.95 -15.11 21.00
N ALA A 894 -28.80 -14.94 22.02
CA ALA A 894 -28.46 -14.15 23.19
C ALA A 894 -27.29 -14.77 23.96
N GLY A 895 -27.30 -16.11 24.11
CA GLY A 895 -26.21 -16.84 24.74
C GLY A 895 -24.86 -16.64 24.03
N LEU A 896 -24.83 -16.66 22.71
CA LEU A 896 -23.57 -16.40 21.92
C LEU A 896 -23.12 -14.95 22.03
N ARG A 897 -24.06 -13.99 21.97
CA ARG A 897 -23.73 -12.55 22.04
C ARG A 897 -23.10 -12.17 23.38
N ASP A 898 -23.63 -12.77 24.48
CA ASP A 898 -23.26 -12.39 25.84
C ASP A 898 -22.14 -13.26 26.42
N ALA A 899 -21.77 -14.38 25.75
CA ALA A 899 -20.71 -15.26 26.20
C ALA A 899 -19.35 -14.55 26.15
N LYS A 900 -18.59 -14.65 27.24
CA LYS A 900 -17.19 -14.23 27.26
C LYS A 900 -16.35 -15.14 26.35
N LYS A 901 -15.26 -14.61 25.81
CA LYS A 901 -14.38 -15.38 24.91
C LYS A 901 -13.89 -16.69 25.52
N GLU A 902 -13.62 -16.68 26.82
CA GLU A 902 -13.13 -17.82 27.57
C GLU A 902 -14.21 -18.91 27.74
N ASP A 903 -15.49 -18.53 27.73
CA ASP A 903 -16.65 -19.41 28.00
C ASP A 903 -17.33 -19.95 26.74
N LEU A 904 -16.88 -19.54 25.53
CA LEU A 904 -17.50 -19.93 24.27
C LEU A 904 -17.54 -21.45 24.05
N HIS A 905 -16.53 -22.17 24.51
CA HIS A 905 -16.48 -23.63 24.40
C HIS A 905 -17.52 -24.29 25.33
N GLY A 906 -17.58 -23.88 26.58
CA GLY A 906 -18.57 -24.32 27.54
C GLY A 906 -20.01 -24.01 27.12
N TRP A 907 -20.24 -22.83 26.52
CA TRP A 907 -21.52 -22.49 25.92
C TRP A 907 -21.88 -23.47 24.77
N ALA A 908 -20.92 -23.76 23.88
CA ALA A 908 -21.18 -24.66 22.75
C ALA A 908 -21.47 -26.10 23.16
N GLU A 909 -20.82 -26.64 24.21
CA GLU A 909 -21.02 -27.97 24.74
C GLU A 909 -22.44 -28.15 25.36
N GLN A 910 -22.98 -27.05 25.90
CA GLN A 910 -24.35 -27.08 26.49
C GLN A 910 -25.46 -27.13 25.45
N LEU A 911 -25.18 -26.80 24.17
CA LEU A 911 -26.20 -26.74 23.12
C LEU A 911 -26.67 -28.12 22.63
N GLY A 912 -25.90 -29.17 22.79
CA GLY A 912 -26.23 -30.50 22.35
C GLY A 912 -25.17 -31.20 21.48
N THR A 913 -25.61 -32.12 20.63
CA THR A 913 -24.70 -32.94 19.80
C THR A 913 -24.24 -32.20 18.54
N TRP A 914 -22.93 -32.20 18.30
CA TRP A 914 -22.34 -31.63 17.13
C TRP A 914 -22.01 -32.69 16.07
N VAL A 915 -22.29 -32.38 14.81
CA VAL A 915 -21.88 -33.17 13.65
C VAL A 915 -20.70 -32.49 13.00
N TYR A 916 -19.56 -33.17 12.94
CA TYR A 916 -18.30 -32.63 12.36
C TYR A 916 -18.01 -33.24 11.00
N ILE A 917 -17.29 -32.46 10.12
CA ILE A 917 -16.74 -32.95 8.86
C ILE A 917 -15.58 -33.90 9.11
#